data_17abfe90d5d1f35a936d505815f3c152
#
_entry.id   17abfe90d5d1f35a936d505815f3c152
#
_cell.length_a   1.000
_cell.length_b   1.000
_cell.length_c   1.000
_cell.angle_alpha   90.00
_cell.angle_beta   90.00
_cell.angle_gamma   90.00
#
_symmetry.space_group_name_H-M   'P 1'
#
loop_
_entity.id
_entity.type
_entity.pdbx_description
1 polymer ?
#
loop_
_entity_poly.entity_id
_entity_poly.type
_entity_poly.pdbx_seq_one_letter_code
_entity_poly.pdbx_strand_id
1 'polypeptide(L)'
;MPSILLRPSRLLRTTVPDRLARTAGLILIAVFCLLVPIPLAAAPSPPGPTDGARTQSGRAAATLDKAKRLIESQRPDEALALLKPFVNLSPRPAQADQAYLLMAAAYRGMNQHAEAVAALNFFLSEFPTSPLLDRAKMLLATEHAALGHPDQALPLLAEIRSQTADVATKRDALLLTGDILAQKRDSHRAIQAWLEEMELAQPEQRSGTAARIQALIRDKLDRRALMQVRDTYPTSFPGDVALIRLIEWHTARGEDHLAERQLRLFLQRFPSHDYAAKAADLLNGLAAKLKSSQAVLVALLPLSGKLAPFGTEVLNGIQLALEKAKEVHGQTSVGLIVKDSAAPRGGLAQDLTDTLEEYHPVAVIGPLLSKHLPVVAEVAARTDTPAITPSATAADVRRYGSWLFSTALTYSHQAKRLASYATEQLGYRRVSVLYPDTPYGRELAQLFSQELIQHGGEVIATESYKEGDTDFGQAIKRLKAQDLKKYGMTTPVVTSKGQKRDLYSPGFDAVFVPGRAMDITLLSPQLVFHDVKVPLLGTSSWNATPAPTVNEPALEGSVFVDGFFSESPDPAVQEFVDRYRQRFQASPTAFAAQAFDAAGVVLDALRKGATSGQAVREYLQTHPDLPTLGGPAHFDGSGTLVRRIFVIGIKGGRLVQIE
;
A
#
# COMPACT_ATOMS: atom_id res chain seq x y z
N MET A 1 -40.49 24.68 -20.00
CA MET A 1 -41.77 24.50 -19.31
C MET A 1 -42.40 23.19 -19.77
N PRO A 2 -42.98 22.38 -18.92
CA PRO A 2 -43.17 22.56 -17.50
C PRO A 2 -42.51 21.51 -16.58
N SER A 3 -42.44 21.91 -15.36
CA SER A 3 -42.11 21.26 -14.12
C SER A 3 -42.99 20.03 -13.79
N ILE A 4 -42.43 18.93 -13.19
CA ILE A 4 -43.16 18.03 -12.31
C ILE A 4 -42.27 17.61 -11.16
N LEU A 5 -42.63 18.08 -10.04
CA LEU A 5 -42.61 17.78 -8.61
C LEU A 5 -42.13 16.39 -8.16
N LEU A 6 -41.26 16.46 -7.16
CA LEU A 6 -40.86 15.46 -6.16
C LEU A 6 -42.04 14.89 -5.35
N ARG A 7 -41.93 13.61 -5.00
CA ARG A 7 -42.43 13.06 -3.73
C ARG A 7 -41.54 11.93 -3.20
N PRO A 8 -41.33 11.85 -1.87
CA PRO A 8 -40.41 10.91 -1.23
C PRO A 8 -41.11 9.65 -0.76
N SER A 9 -40.46 8.50 -0.84
CA SER A 9 -40.92 7.22 -0.30
C SER A 9 -40.10 6.76 0.90
N ARG A 10 -40.77 6.79 2.03
CA ARG A 10 -40.88 5.86 3.16
C ARG A 10 -39.66 5.05 3.61
N LEU A 11 -39.22 5.41 4.78
CA LEU A 11 -38.52 4.63 5.80
C LEU A 11 -39.27 3.32 6.12
N LEU A 12 -38.56 2.20 6.07
CA LEU A 12 -38.94 0.93 6.71
C LEU A 12 -38.18 0.83 8.04
N ARG A 13 -38.93 0.91 9.12
CA ARG A 13 -38.53 0.52 10.47
C ARG A 13 -38.51 -1.00 10.54
N THR A 14 -37.43 -1.61 10.98
CA THR A 14 -37.42 -2.96 11.53
C THR A 14 -37.26 -2.88 13.04
N THR A 15 -38.23 -3.44 13.69
CA THR A 15 -38.41 -3.60 15.13
C THR A 15 -37.50 -4.70 15.68
N VAL A 16 -36.85 -4.41 16.81
CA VAL A 16 -36.20 -5.38 17.72
C VAL A 16 -37.10 -5.53 18.95
N PRO A 17 -37.37 -6.73 19.44
CA PRO A 17 -38.31 -6.94 20.54
C PRO A 17 -37.69 -6.67 21.91
N ASP A 18 -38.44 -5.88 22.69
CA ASP A 18 -38.33 -5.73 24.13
C ASP A 18 -38.63 -7.04 24.87
N ARG A 19 -37.77 -7.41 25.80
CA ARG A 19 -38.19 -8.12 27.02
C ARG A 19 -37.31 -7.79 28.21
N LEU A 20 -37.98 -7.29 29.18
CA LEU A 20 -37.81 -7.28 30.64
C LEU A 20 -37.53 -5.91 31.24
N ALA A 21 -38.60 -5.20 31.42
CA ALA A 21 -38.80 -4.22 32.49
C ALA A 21 -39.62 -4.87 33.60
N ARG A 22 -39.23 -4.64 34.81
CA ARG A 22 -39.97 -4.66 36.09
C ARG A 22 -38.91 -4.48 37.21
N THR A 23 -38.98 -3.61 38.17
CA THR A 23 -39.99 -2.84 38.88
C THR A 23 -39.25 -1.93 39.84
N ALA A 24 -39.68 -0.90 40.08
CA ALA A 24 -40.43 -0.09 41.04
C ALA A 24 -39.53 1.01 41.62
N GLY A 25 -39.91 2.17 41.92
CA GLY A 25 -41.14 2.76 42.33
C GLY A 25 -40.78 4.01 43.14
N LEU A 26 -41.27 5.13 42.68
CA LEU A 26 -41.21 6.42 43.39
C LEU A 26 -41.90 6.31 44.77
N ILE A 27 -41.28 6.84 45.83
CA ILE A 27 -41.99 7.44 46.97
C ILE A 27 -41.35 8.77 47.28
N LEU A 28 -42.05 9.83 46.92
CA LEU A 28 -41.90 11.18 47.41
C LEU A 28 -42.70 11.26 48.70
N ILE A 29 -42.05 11.51 49.85
CA ILE A 29 -42.77 11.98 51.03
C ILE A 29 -42.12 13.26 51.53
N ALA A 30 -42.80 14.33 51.29
CA ALA A 30 -42.61 15.58 51.97
C ALA A 30 -43.20 15.49 53.38
N VAL A 31 -42.40 15.73 54.40
CA VAL A 31 -42.89 15.99 55.76
C VAL A 31 -42.29 17.32 56.23
N PHE A 32 -43.17 18.29 56.22
CA PHE A 32 -43.08 19.51 57.00
C PHE A 32 -43.38 19.15 58.45
N CYS A 33 -42.55 19.49 59.44
CA CYS A 33 -43.05 20.01 60.70
C CYS A 33 -41.99 20.23 61.78
N LEU A 34 -42.05 21.44 62.30
CA LEU A 34 -41.89 21.85 63.70
C LEU A 34 -40.50 21.93 64.31
N LEU A 35 -40.04 23.16 64.33
CA LEU A 35 -39.04 23.72 65.28
C LEU A 35 -39.49 23.53 66.71
N VAL A 36 -38.71 22.78 67.47
CA VAL A 36 -38.63 22.88 68.92
C VAL A 36 -37.16 22.99 69.30
N PRO A 37 -36.70 24.04 70.00
CA PRO A 37 -35.30 24.17 70.38
C PRO A 37 -35.02 23.24 71.57
N ILE A 38 -34.22 22.19 71.32
CA ILE A 38 -33.60 21.41 72.39
C ILE A 38 -32.25 22.03 72.74
N PRO A 39 -31.93 22.33 73.95
CA PRO A 39 -30.63 22.89 74.30
C PRO A 39 -29.51 21.90 73.99
N LEU A 40 -28.60 22.35 73.15
CA LEU A 40 -27.40 21.60 72.71
C LEU A 40 -26.46 21.51 73.90
N ALA A 41 -26.44 20.38 74.58
CA ALA A 41 -25.35 20.03 75.55
C ALA A 41 -24.09 19.91 74.67
N ALA A 42 -23.08 20.70 74.97
CA ALA A 42 -21.77 20.63 74.34
C ALA A 42 -21.22 19.20 74.44
N ALA A 43 -21.10 18.54 73.26
CA ALA A 43 -20.34 17.31 73.18
C ALA A 43 -18.88 17.61 73.52
N PRO A 44 -18.21 16.76 74.27
CA PRO A 44 -16.80 16.95 74.60
C PRO A 44 -15.99 16.91 73.28
N SER A 45 -15.15 17.91 73.04
CA SER A 45 -14.18 17.93 71.97
C SER A 45 -13.39 16.64 71.95
N PRO A 46 -13.16 16.01 70.78
CA PRO A 46 -12.31 14.83 70.69
C PRO A 46 -10.96 15.15 71.28
N PRO A 47 -10.37 14.22 72.10
CA PRO A 47 -9.09 14.45 72.74
C PRO A 47 -8.06 14.76 71.63
N GLY A 48 -7.39 15.88 71.77
CA GLY A 48 -6.27 16.24 70.85
C GLY A 48 -5.21 15.13 70.91
N PRO A 49 -4.43 14.96 69.83
CA PRO A 49 -3.44 13.89 69.76
C PRO A 49 -2.55 13.92 71.01
N THR A 50 -2.43 12.76 71.69
CA THR A 50 -1.59 12.58 72.86
C THR A 50 -0.13 12.92 72.51
N ASP A 51 0.65 13.44 73.42
CA ASP A 51 2.08 13.80 73.27
C ASP A 51 2.91 12.64 72.69
N GLY A 52 2.53 11.40 72.97
CA GLY A 52 3.13 10.21 72.33
C GLY A 52 2.89 10.08 70.82
N ALA A 53 1.70 10.48 70.34
CA ALA A 53 1.38 10.45 68.90
C ALA A 53 2.12 11.58 68.16
N ARG A 54 2.30 12.74 68.74
CA ARG A 54 3.09 13.85 68.13
C ARG A 54 4.58 13.50 68.05
N THR A 55 5.15 12.84 69.06
CA THR A 55 6.55 12.39 69.03
C THR A 55 6.78 11.24 68.08
N GLN A 56 5.80 10.36 67.89
CA GLN A 56 5.89 9.24 66.94
C GLN A 56 5.77 9.72 65.47
N SER A 57 4.86 10.65 65.15
CA SER A 57 4.71 11.29 63.88
C SER A 57 5.97 12.10 63.50
N GLY A 58 6.58 12.83 64.42
CA GLY A 58 7.82 13.56 64.23
C GLY A 58 9.02 12.64 63.91
N ARG A 59 9.12 11.47 64.59
CA ARG A 59 10.17 10.47 64.33
C ARG A 59 9.95 9.79 62.93
N ALA A 60 8.71 9.52 62.57
CA ALA A 60 8.36 8.98 61.25
C ALA A 60 8.77 9.93 60.13
N ALA A 61 8.40 11.20 60.21
CA ALA A 61 8.78 12.22 59.22
C ALA A 61 10.32 12.34 59.10
N ALA A 62 11.04 12.37 60.23
CA ALA A 62 12.50 12.44 60.24
C ALA A 62 13.16 11.21 59.56
N THR A 63 12.58 10.02 59.72
CA THR A 63 13.08 8.81 59.05
C THR A 63 12.88 8.87 57.55
N LEU A 64 11.71 9.31 57.08
CA LEU A 64 11.41 9.47 55.64
C LEU A 64 12.28 10.54 55.01
N ASP A 65 12.49 11.69 55.68
CA ASP A 65 13.36 12.74 55.19
C ASP A 65 14.83 12.28 55.09
N LYS A 66 15.29 11.48 56.07
CA LYS A 66 16.62 10.88 56.03
C LYS A 66 16.74 9.89 54.83
N ALA A 67 15.75 9.03 54.64
CA ALA A 67 15.74 8.08 53.52
C ALA A 67 15.72 8.81 52.16
N LYS A 68 14.94 9.88 52.05
CA LYS A 68 14.89 10.72 50.85
C LYS A 68 16.28 11.31 50.55
N ARG A 69 16.95 11.93 51.52
CA ARG A 69 18.30 12.48 51.34
C ARG A 69 19.34 11.43 50.96
N LEU A 70 19.22 10.20 51.51
CA LEU A 70 20.10 9.10 51.11
C LEU A 70 19.92 8.69 49.65
N ILE A 71 18.67 8.62 49.18
CA ILE A 71 18.40 8.35 47.74
C ILE A 71 18.96 9.46 46.85
N GLU A 72 18.72 10.73 47.21
CA GLU A 72 19.27 11.90 46.54
C GLU A 72 20.82 11.93 46.51
N SER A 73 21.43 11.39 47.58
CA SER A 73 22.89 11.26 47.69
C SER A 73 23.47 9.98 47.10
N GLN A 74 22.73 9.27 46.24
CA GLN A 74 23.13 8.03 45.60
C GLN A 74 23.50 6.88 46.55
N ARG A 75 22.82 6.81 47.70
CA ARG A 75 22.98 5.76 48.76
C ARG A 75 21.66 5.03 48.99
N PRO A 76 21.09 4.38 47.95
CA PRO A 76 19.76 3.78 48.03
C PRO A 76 19.70 2.54 48.95
N ASP A 77 20.80 1.81 49.08
CA ASP A 77 20.92 0.66 50.01
C ASP A 77 20.71 1.06 51.48
N GLU A 78 21.30 2.16 51.89
CA GLU A 78 21.10 2.68 53.25
C GLU A 78 19.70 3.25 53.47
N ALA A 79 19.09 3.81 52.42
CA ALA A 79 17.70 4.23 52.47
C ALA A 79 16.76 3.02 52.70
N LEU A 80 17.00 1.90 51.97
CA LEU A 80 16.23 0.65 52.17
C LEU A 80 16.43 0.06 53.57
N ALA A 81 17.64 0.13 54.14
CA ALA A 81 17.90 -0.33 55.48
C ALA A 81 17.09 0.44 56.57
N LEU A 82 16.75 1.70 56.28
CA LEU A 82 15.86 2.50 57.15
C LEU A 82 14.38 2.23 56.88
N LEU A 83 14.00 2.08 55.58
CA LEU A 83 12.60 2.00 55.17
C LEU A 83 11.98 0.62 55.45
N LYS A 84 12.70 -0.49 55.26
CA LYS A 84 12.19 -1.85 55.54
C LYS A 84 11.72 -2.07 56.96
N PRO A 85 12.50 -1.74 58.02
CA PRO A 85 12.01 -1.81 59.39
C PRO A 85 10.84 -0.85 59.64
N PHE A 86 10.85 0.34 59.03
CA PHE A 86 9.82 1.35 59.23
C PHE A 86 8.43 0.87 58.76
N VAL A 87 8.31 0.25 57.59
CA VAL A 87 7.02 -0.24 57.06
C VAL A 87 6.50 -1.47 57.81
N ASN A 88 7.37 -2.17 58.55
CA ASN A 88 7.04 -3.35 59.35
C ASN A 88 6.68 -3.02 60.81
N LEU A 89 6.65 -1.74 61.18
CA LEU A 89 6.21 -1.35 62.55
C LEU A 89 4.72 -1.71 62.78
N SER A 90 4.42 -2.07 64.04
CA SER A 90 3.03 -2.33 64.46
C SER A 90 2.67 -1.40 65.65
N PRO A 91 1.62 -0.59 65.51
CA PRO A 91 0.78 -0.40 64.34
C PRO A 91 1.52 0.25 63.16
N ARG A 92 1.04 0.01 61.92
CA ARG A 92 1.64 0.57 60.71
C ARG A 92 1.62 2.11 60.75
N PRO A 93 2.73 2.79 60.45
CA PRO A 93 2.80 4.25 60.46
C PRO A 93 1.83 4.89 59.47
N ALA A 94 1.29 6.06 59.80
CA ALA A 94 0.36 6.79 58.91
C ALA A 94 1.01 7.20 57.56
N GLN A 95 2.34 7.35 57.50
CA GLN A 95 3.10 7.68 56.31
C GLN A 95 3.71 6.44 55.63
N ALA A 96 3.16 5.25 55.83
CA ALA A 96 3.65 4.02 55.18
C ALA A 96 3.54 4.07 53.65
N ASP A 97 2.53 4.72 53.10
CA ASP A 97 2.40 4.99 51.68
C ASP A 97 3.61 5.75 51.10
N GLN A 98 4.05 6.83 51.77
CA GLN A 98 5.24 7.58 51.38
C GLN A 98 6.52 6.71 51.48
N ALA A 99 6.60 5.85 52.49
CA ALA A 99 7.73 4.93 52.65
C ALA A 99 7.85 3.94 51.48
N TYR A 100 6.73 3.33 51.01
CA TYR A 100 6.74 2.42 49.87
C TYR A 100 7.14 3.12 48.55
N LEU A 101 6.75 4.38 48.35
CA LEU A 101 7.24 5.16 47.21
C LEU A 101 8.75 5.41 47.26
N LEU A 102 9.27 5.73 48.44
CA LEU A 102 10.71 5.89 48.64
C LEU A 102 11.46 4.56 48.48
N MET A 103 10.88 3.43 48.91
CA MET A 103 11.47 2.11 48.66
C MET A 103 11.55 1.81 47.17
N ALA A 104 10.48 2.09 46.41
CA ALA A 104 10.50 1.93 44.96
C ALA A 104 11.57 2.80 44.30
N ALA A 105 11.71 4.06 44.75
CA ALA A 105 12.75 4.96 44.25
C ALA A 105 14.17 4.46 44.60
N ALA A 106 14.35 3.89 45.74
CA ALA A 106 15.61 3.30 46.18
C ALA A 106 15.95 2.05 45.34
N TYR A 107 15.01 1.14 45.16
CA TYR A 107 15.18 -0.04 44.29
C TYR A 107 15.53 0.35 42.85
N ARG A 108 14.85 1.38 42.29
CA ARG A 108 15.19 1.93 40.98
C ARG A 108 16.62 2.48 40.93
N GLY A 109 17.06 3.19 41.94
CA GLY A 109 18.44 3.69 42.07
C GLY A 109 19.49 2.57 42.06
N MET A 110 19.10 1.35 42.45
CA MET A 110 19.92 0.13 42.36
C MET A 110 19.71 -0.70 41.08
N ASN A 111 18.96 -0.21 40.11
CA ASN A 111 18.52 -0.94 38.90
C ASN A 111 17.72 -2.23 39.25
N GLN A 112 17.12 -2.32 40.41
CA GLN A 112 16.27 -3.44 40.87
C GLN A 112 14.82 -3.15 40.47
N HIS A 113 14.52 -3.13 39.19
CA HIS A 113 13.21 -2.73 38.66
C HIS A 113 12.08 -3.69 39.09
N ALA A 114 12.36 -5.00 39.22
CA ALA A 114 11.36 -5.99 39.66
C ALA A 114 10.93 -5.75 41.11
N GLU A 115 11.86 -5.44 42.01
CA GLU A 115 11.60 -5.12 43.42
C GLU A 115 10.87 -3.78 43.54
N ALA A 116 11.19 -2.80 42.69
CA ALA A 116 10.45 -1.55 42.62
C ALA A 116 8.98 -1.79 42.20
N VAL A 117 8.74 -2.63 41.20
CA VAL A 117 7.38 -3.05 40.79
C VAL A 117 6.64 -3.73 41.93
N ALA A 118 7.29 -4.64 42.65
CA ALA A 118 6.67 -5.33 43.80
C ALA A 118 6.25 -4.33 44.93
N ALA A 119 7.12 -3.38 45.25
CA ALA A 119 6.81 -2.34 46.26
C ALA A 119 5.65 -1.43 45.82
N LEU A 120 5.59 -1.07 44.53
CA LEU A 120 4.54 -0.24 43.96
C LEU A 120 3.20 -1.00 43.84
N ASN A 121 3.20 -2.26 43.48
CA ASN A 121 1.98 -3.08 43.45
C ASN A 121 1.43 -3.24 44.88
N PHE A 122 2.29 -3.44 45.87
CA PHE A 122 1.86 -3.44 47.27
C PHE A 122 1.26 -2.09 47.69
N PHE A 123 1.88 -0.97 47.26
CA PHE A 123 1.31 0.36 47.47
C PHE A 123 -0.11 0.47 46.92
N LEU A 124 -0.32 0.06 45.64
CA LEU A 124 -1.63 0.19 44.99
C LEU A 124 -2.72 -0.64 45.65
N SER A 125 -2.38 -1.81 46.23
CA SER A 125 -3.32 -2.67 46.92
C SER A 125 -3.67 -2.16 48.30
N GLU A 126 -2.70 -1.63 49.06
CA GLU A 126 -2.87 -1.26 50.47
C GLU A 126 -3.31 0.20 50.66
N PHE A 127 -3.01 1.08 49.69
CA PHE A 127 -3.28 2.52 49.81
C PHE A 127 -4.09 3.09 48.63
N PRO A 128 -5.26 2.50 48.28
CA PRO A 128 -6.02 2.90 47.11
C PRO A 128 -6.59 4.32 47.15
N THR A 129 -6.63 4.93 48.34
CA THR A 129 -7.13 6.29 48.60
C THR A 129 -6.02 7.30 48.89
N SER A 130 -4.75 6.90 48.80
CA SER A 130 -3.62 7.78 49.04
C SER A 130 -3.58 8.94 48.06
N PRO A 131 -3.28 10.18 48.49
CA PRO A 131 -3.05 11.30 47.60
C PRO A 131 -1.82 11.11 46.70
N LEU A 132 -1.01 10.08 46.95
CA LEU A 132 0.18 9.73 46.17
C LEU A 132 -0.10 8.67 45.09
N LEU A 133 -1.37 8.27 44.91
CA LEU A 133 -1.77 7.19 43.99
C LEU A 133 -1.30 7.41 42.57
N ASP A 134 -1.53 8.59 41.99
CA ASP A 134 -1.12 8.91 40.64
C ASP A 134 0.41 8.87 40.47
N ARG A 135 1.14 9.33 41.48
CA ARG A 135 2.60 9.24 41.53
C ARG A 135 3.08 7.80 41.60
N ALA A 136 2.41 6.94 42.35
CA ALA A 136 2.74 5.51 42.44
C ALA A 136 2.49 4.83 41.08
N LYS A 137 1.35 5.08 40.44
CA LYS A 137 1.02 4.57 39.09
C LYS A 137 2.03 5.04 38.05
N MET A 138 2.44 6.31 38.11
CA MET A 138 3.44 6.87 37.17
C MET A 138 4.80 6.18 37.32
N LEU A 139 5.25 5.97 38.56
CA LEU A 139 6.47 5.22 38.85
C LEU A 139 6.37 3.77 38.38
N LEU A 140 5.24 3.10 38.67
CA LEU A 140 5.01 1.71 38.24
C LEU A 140 5.04 1.58 36.69
N ALA A 141 4.41 2.51 35.97
CA ALA A 141 4.47 2.55 34.53
C ALA A 141 5.91 2.74 34.02
N THR A 142 6.70 3.59 34.69
CA THR A 142 8.11 3.81 34.37
C THR A 142 8.94 2.53 34.56
N GLU A 143 8.73 1.80 35.68
CA GLU A 143 9.43 0.55 35.93
C GLU A 143 9.04 -0.55 34.95
N HIS A 144 7.75 -0.67 34.60
CA HIS A 144 7.32 -1.59 33.56
C HIS A 144 7.94 -1.26 32.21
N ALA A 145 8.06 0.03 31.86
CA ALA A 145 8.74 0.45 30.63
C ALA A 145 10.23 0.06 30.64
N ALA A 146 10.91 0.25 31.75
CA ALA A 146 12.32 -0.13 31.94
C ALA A 146 12.54 -1.65 31.80
N LEU A 147 11.59 -2.46 32.28
CA LEU A 147 11.59 -3.92 32.15
C LEU A 147 11.19 -4.42 30.74
N GLY A 148 10.82 -3.52 29.83
CA GLY A 148 10.35 -3.90 28.50
C GLY A 148 8.93 -4.49 28.49
N HIS A 149 8.09 -4.11 29.45
CA HIS A 149 6.70 -4.52 29.59
C HIS A 149 5.71 -3.40 29.21
N PRO A 150 5.67 -2.94 27.95
CA PRO A 150 4.83 -1.81 27.53
C PRO A 150 3.34 -2.06 27.70
N ASP A 151 2.90 -3.32 27.62
CA ASP A 151 1.50 -3.70 27.73
C ASP A 151 0.98 -3.58 29.18
N GLN A 152 1.87 -3.51 30.17
CA GLN A 152 1.55 -3.23 31.54
C GLN A 152 1.67 -1.73 31.90
N ALA A 153 2.58 -1.02 31.22
CA ALA A 153 2.79 0.41 31.41
C ALA A 153 1.65 1.27 30.80
N LEU A 154 1.26 0.98 29.55
CA LEU A 154 0.31 1.82 28.81
C LEU A 154 -1.08 1.93 29.46
N PRO A 155 -1.69 0.88 30.05
CA PRO A 155 -2.97 1.00 30.76
C PRO A 155 -2.88 1.93 31.98
N LEU A 156 -1.80 1.86 32.76
CA LEU A 156 -1.58 2.74 33.92
C LEU A 156 -1.49 4.21 33.48
N LEU A 157 -0.75 4.48 32.41
CA LEU A 157 -0.63 5.83 31.84
C LEU A 157 -1.97 6.35 31.28
N ALA A 158 -2.77 5.48 30.67
CA ALA A 158 -4.09 5.83 30.19
C ALA A 158 -5.04 6.18 31.35
N GLU A 159 -4.97 5.45 32.44
CA GLU A 159 -5.74 5.74 33.68
C GLU A 159 -5.35 7.09 34.28
N ILE A 160 -4.04 7.38 34.42
CA ILE A 160 -3.55 8.68 34.89
C ILE A 160 -4.08 9.79 33.99
N ARG A 161 -3.94 9.67 32.67
CA ARG A 161 -4.40 10.68 31.69
C ARG A 161 -5.88 11.00 31.82
N SER A 162 -6.71 10.02 32.15
CA SER A 162 -8.17 10.19 32.26
C SER A 162 -8.65 10.67 33.61
N GLN A 163 -7.93 10.38 34.72
CA GLN A 163 -8.40 10.59 36.08
C GLN A 163 -7.70 11.73 36.82
N THR A 164 -6.42 12.00 36.52
CA THR A 164 -5.68 13.04 37.22
C THR A 164 -6.13 14.45 36.87
N ALA A 165 -6.29 15.29 37.90
CA ALA A 165 -6.49 16.72 37.75
C ALA A 165 -5.15 17.50 37.64
N ASP A 166 -4.03 16.86 38.01
CA ASP A 166 -2.72 17.49 37.93
C ASP A 166 -2.15 17.49 36.55
N VAL A 167 -2.04 18.68 35.94
CA VAL A 167 -1.56 18.89 34.58
C VAL A 167 -0.12 18.42 34.39
N ALA A 168 0.74 18.56 35.43
CA ALA A 168 2.14 18.12 35.34
C ALA A 168 2.22 16.60 35.21
N THR A 169 1.53 15.87 36.10
CA THR A 169 1.46 14.40 36.06
C THR A 169 0.84 13.89 34.74
N LYS A 170 -0.18 14.60 34.23
CA LYS A 170 -0.80 14.25 32.91
C LYS A 170 0.18 14.40 31.77
N ARG A 171 0.98 15.48 31.78
CA ARG A 171 2.03 15.71 30.78
C ARG A 171 3.12 14.64 30.83
N ASP A 172 3.60 14.31 32.03
CA ASP A 172 4.59 13.25 32.20
C ASP A 172 4.09 11.90 31.71
N ALA A 173 2.81 11.58 31.95
CA ALA A 173 2.18 10.36 31.45
C ALA A 173 2.08 10.36 29.91
N LEU A 174 1.79 11.49 29.29
CA LEU A 174 1.74 11.64 27.83
C LEU A 174 3.13 11.50 27.20
N LEU A 175 4.16 12.12 27.79
CA LEU A 175 5.55 11.98 27.35
C LEU A 175 5.98 10.51 27.37
N LEU A 176 5.80 9.83 28.49
CA LEU A 176 6.17 8.42 28.62
C LEU A 176 5.34 7.52 27.70
N THR A 177 4.05 7.82 27.49
CA THR A 177 3.21 7.12 26.52
C THR A 177 3.81 7.22 25.11
N GLY A 178 4.19 8.42 24.69
CA GLY A 178 4.80 8.66 23.39
C GLY A 178 6.14 7.92 23.23
N ASP A 179 7.00 7.97 24.27
CA ASP A 179 8.29 7.29 24.27
C ASP A 179 8.14 5.76 24.12
N ILE A 180 7.22 5.16 24.88
CA ILE A 180 6.91 3.72 24.79
C ILE A 180 6.37 3.33 23.40
N LEU A 181 5.43 4.12 22.86
CA LEU A 181 4.83 3.86 21.54
C LEU A 181 5.86 4.01 20.43
N ALA A 182 6.77 4.98 20.53
CA ALA A 182 7.87 5.15 19.59
C ALA A 182 8.83 3.95 19.58
N GLN A 183 9.14 3.39 20.75
CA GLN A 183 9.93 2.15 20.89
C GLN A 183 9.20 0.94 20.27
N LYS A 184 7.88 0.85 20.42
CA LYS A 184 7.01 -0.16 19.79
C LYS A 184 6.84 0.03 18.28
N ARG A 185 7.42 1.08 17.70
CA ARG A 185 7.25 1.48 16.28
C ARG A 185 5.81 1.89 15.92
N ASP A 186 4.99 2.22 16.91
CA ASP A 186 3.68 2.82 16.71
C ASP A 186 3.82 4.35 16.63
N SER A 187 4.43 4.79 15.52
CA SER A 187 4.81 6.19 15.34
C SER A 187 3.63 7.15 15.30
N HIS A 188 2.49 6.69 14.78
CA HIS A 188 1.29 7.54 14.70
C HIS A 188 0.76 7.90 16.08
N ARG A 189 0.58 6.89 16.95
CA ARG A 189 0.10 7.11 18.30
C ARG A 189 1.15 7.78 19.18
N ALA A 190 2.44 7.56 18.93
CA ALA A 190 3.52 8.26 19.61
C ALA A 190 3.45 9.78 19.35
N ILE A 191 3.35 10.17 18.07
CA ILE A 191 3.21 11.58 17.67
C ILE A 191 1.95 12.20 18.29
N GLN A 192 0.83 11.48 18.27
CA GLN A 192 -0.41 11.96 18.85
C GLN A 192 -0.27 12.24 20.38
N ALA A 193 0.33 11.32 21.13
CA ALA A 193 0.55 11.50 22.56
C ALA A 193 1.47 12.69 22.86
N TRP A 194 2.52 12.88 22.09
CA TRP A 194 3.43 14.03 22.23
C TRP A 194 2.79 15.36 21.81
N LEU A 195 1.91 15.38 20.81
CA LEU A 195 1.15 16.59 20.45
C LEU A 195 0.15 16.97 21.54
N GLU A 196 -0.56 16.00 22.14
CA GLU A 196 -1.43 16.24 23.28
C GLU A 196 -0.64 16.82 24.50
N GLU A 197 0.59 16.35 24.72
CA GLU A 197 1.47 16.93 25.72
C GLU A 197 1.81 18.39 25.40
N MET A 198 2.17 18.68 24.15
CA MET A 198 2.50 20.05 23.73
C MET A 198 1.33 21.04 23.87
N GLU A 199 0.08 20.57 23.75
CA GLU A 199 -1.11 21.40 24.01
C GLU A 199 -1.22 21.82 25.48
N LEU A 200 -0.81 20.94 26.40
CA LEU A 200 -0.80 21.17 27.84
C LEU A 200 0.45 21.91 28.33
N ALA A 201 1.52 21.89 27.55
CA ALA A 201 2.81 22.46 27.90
C ALA A 201 2.85 23.97 27.75
N GLN A 202 3.60 24.64 28.66
CA GLN A 202 3.93 26.06 28.48
C GLN A 202 4.81 26.23 27.22
N PRO A 203 4.75 27.39 26.53
CA PRO A 203 5.47 27.62 25.28
C PRO A 203 6.95 27.23 25.33
N GLU A 204 7.65 27.55 26.43
CA GLU A 204 9.07 27.31 26.64
C GLU A 204 9.40 25.80 26.72
N GLN A 205 8.44 24.98 27.10
CA GLN A 205 8.61 23.53 27.30
C GLN A 205 8.33 22.74 26.03
N ARG A 206 7.61 23.31 25.04
CA ARG A 206 7.19 22.63 23.81
C ARG A 206 8.35 22.23 22.93
N SER A 207 9.45 22.98 22.96
CA SER A 207 10.63 22.73 22.11
C SER A 207 11.24 21.34 22.30
N GLY A 208 11.27 20.84 23.53
CA GLY A 208 11.78 19.50 23.85
C GLY A 208 10.96 18.38 23.23
N THR A 209 9.61 18.47 23.32
CA THR A 209 8.70 17.49 22.75
C THR A 209 8.64 17.58 21.23
N ALA A 210 8.69 18.81 20.67
CA ALA A 210 8.81 19.01 19.23
C ALA A 210 10.09 18.36 18.68
N ALA A 211 11.22 18.49 19.38
CA ALA A 211 12.48 17.84 18.98
C ALA A 211 12.38 16.30 18.96
N ARG A 212 11.62 15.67 19.89
CA ARG A 212 11.35 14.22 19.87
C ARG A 212 10.57 13.81 18.62
N ILE A 213 9.52 14.55 18.26
CA ILE A 213 8.72 14.32 17.06
C ILE A 213 9.59 14.45 15.81
N GLN A 214 10.39 15.52 15.71
CA GLN A 214 11.31 15.75 14.60
C GLN A 214 12.34 14.63 14.47
N ALA A 215 12.93 14.16 15.57
CA ALA A 215 13.88 13.05 15.58
C ALA A 215 13.22 11.75 15.11
N LEU A 216 12.02 11.44 15.59
CA LEU A 216 11.26 10.27 15.13
C LEU A 216 11.03 10.32 13.61
N ILE A 217 10.55 11.46 13.09
CA ILE A 217 10.27 11.66 11.66
C ILE A 217 11.55 11.52 10.83
N ARG A 218 12.64 12.12 11.25
CA ARG A 218 13.90 12.13 10.51
C ARG A 218 14.56 10.75 10.48
N ASP A 219 14.59 10.05 11.63
CA ASP A 219 15.51 8.93 11.86
C ASP A 219 14.82 7.56 11.82
N LYS A 220 13.50 7.51 11.99
CA LYS A 220 12.77 6.24 12.20
C LYS A 220 11.61 5.99 11.24
N LEU A 221 11.06 7.04 10.59
CA LEU A 221 9.92 6.85 9.70
C LEU A 221 10.35 6.44 8.29
N ASP A 222 9.68 5.43 7.76
CA ASP A 222 9.75 5.08 6.35
C ASP A 222 8.87 6.01 5.49
N ARG A 223 8.97 5.87 4.17
CA ARG A 223 8.21 6.69 3.21
C ARG A 223 6.71 6.65 3.47
N ARG A 224 6.15 5.50 3.78
CA ARG A 224 4.70 5.32 4.00
C ARG A 224 4.24 6.07 5.25
N ALA A 225 4.98 5.93 6.34
CA ALA A 225 4.71 6.63 7.59
C ALA A 225 4.86 8.15 7.43
N LEU A 226 5.87 8.62 6.69
CA LEU A 226 6.03 10.04 6.35
C LEU A 226 4.83 10.60 5.58
N MET A 227 4.33 9.86 4.58
CA MET A 227 3.13 10.26 3.84
C MET A 227 1.90 10.31 4.74
N GLN A 228 1.74 9.37 5.65
CA GLN A 228 0.64 9.36 6.61
C GLN A 228 0.69 10.58 7.54
N VAL A 229 1.86 10.95 8.09
CA VAL A 229 2.02 12.15 8.93
C VAL A 229 1.69 13.41 8.13
N ARG A 230 2.22 13.55 6.91
CA ARG A 230 1.93 14.67 5.99
C ARG A 230 0.42 14.86 5.75
N ASP A 231 -0.30 13.76 5.59
CA ASP A 231 -1.73 13.79 5.23
C ASP A 231 -2.62 13.94 6.46
N THR A 232 -2.18 13.46 7.62
CA THR A 232 -2.86 13.67 8.91
C THR A 232 -2.75 15.13 9.38
N TYR A 233 -1.60 15.77 9.13
CA TYR A 233 -1.34 17.16 9.55
C TYR A 233 -1.04 18.06 8.32
N PRO A 234 -2.04 18.35 7.47
CA PRO A 234 -1.80 18.91 6.15
C PRO A 234 -1.27 20.35 6.16
N THR A 235 -1.56 21.15 7.20
CA THR A 235 -1.23 22.59 7.28
C THR A 235 -0.59 22.99 8.61
N SER A 236 -0.16 22.02 9.41
CA SER A 236 0.42 22.25 10.74
C SER A 236 1.60 21.30 11.00
N PHE A 237 2.37 21.64 12.05
CA PHE A 237 3.35 20.70 12.63
C PHE A 237 2.63 19.42 13.08
N PRO A 238 3.18 18.22 12.82
CA PRO A 238 4.48 17.93 12.20
C PRO A 238 4.39 17.59 10.69
N GLY A 239 3.34 17.97 10.00
CA GLY A 239 3.18 17.71 8.57
C GLY A 239 4.19 18.45 7.69
N ASP A 240 4.59 19.65 8.09
CA ASP A 240 5.69 20.40 7.50
C ASP A 240 7.01 19.63 7.56
N VAL A 241 7.36 19.08 8.73
CA VAL A 241 8.57 18.28 8.93
C VAL A 241 8.54 17.00 8.08
N ALA A 242 7.41 16.33 8.00
CA ALA A 242 7.25 15.15 7.17
C ALA A 242 7.39 15.47 5.67
N LEU A 243 6.86 16.61 5.20
CA LEU A 243 7.06 17.09 3.83
C LEU A 243 8.52 17.39 3.52
N ILE A 244 9.21 18.11 4.40
CA ILE A 244 10.64 18.40 4.25
C ILE A 244 11.43 17.09 4.14
N ARG A 245 11.13 16.12 5.01
CA ARG A 245 11.82 14.83 4.97
C ARG A 245 11.52 14.04 3.70
N LEU A 246 10.32 14.11 3.15
CA LEU A 246 9.96 13.51 1.84
C LEU A 246 10.71 14.19 0.70
N ILE A 247 10.86 15.52 0.72
CA ILE A 247 11.66 16.27 -0.26
C ILE A 247 13.12 15.78 -0.22
N GLU A 248 13.73 15.74 0.96
CA GLU A 248 15.11 15.26 1.13
C GLU A 248 15.28 13.81 0.66
N TRP A 249 14.35 12.95 1.02
CA TRP A 249 14.32 11.54 0.60
C TRP A 249 14.35 11.40 -0.92
N HIS A 250 13.42 12.09 -1.61
CA HIS A 250 13.31 12.00 -3.06
C HIS A 250 14.51 12.66 -3.76
N THR A 251 14.99 13.78 -3.26
CA THR A 251 16.17 14.46 -3.81
C THR A 251 17.42 13.58 -3.71
N ALA A 252 17.66 12.97 -2.56
CA ALA A 252 18.81 12.09 -2.34
C ALA A 252 18.81 10.84 -3.26
N ARG A 253 17.64 10.42 -3.72
CA ARG A 253 17.46 9.25 -4.62
C ARG A 253 17.40 9.65 -6.09
N GLY A 254 17.51 10.94 -6.43
CA GLY A 254 17.34 11.41 -7.80
C GLY A 254 15.95 11.26 -8.36
N GLU A 255 14.94 11.14 -7.50
CA GLU A 255 13.52 11.03 -7.85
C GLU A 255 12.93 12.45 -8.07
N ASP A 256 13.52 13.19 -9.03
CA ASP A 256 13.30 14.62 -9.22
C ASP A 256 11.81 14.99 -9.35
N HIS A 257 11.01 14.18 -10.06
CA HIS A 257 9.57 14.41 -10.21
C HIS A 257 8.77 14.26 -8.89
N LEU A 258 9.20 13.35 -7.99
CA LEU A 258 8.59 13.21 -6.67
C LEU A 258 9.05 14.35 -5.75
N ALA A 259 10.33 14.73 -5.82
CA ALA A 259 10.85 15.89 -5.10
C ALA A 259 10.08 17.17 -5.52
N GLU A 260 9.92 17.41 -6.82
CA GLU A 260 9.14 18.53 -7.37
C GLU A 260 7.71 18.56 -6.82
N ARG A 261 7.03 17.41 -6.85
CA ARG A 261 5.66 17.30 -6.32
C ARG A 261 5.58 17.67 -4.84
N GLN A 262 6.52 17.19 -4.01
CA GLN A 262 6.54 17.54 -2.58
C GLN A 262 6.93 19.01 -2.36
N LEU A 263 7.84 19.55 -3.16
CA LEU A 263 8.24 20.96 -3.10
C LEU A 263 7.04 21.88 -3.42
N ARG A 264 6.32 21.63 -4.50
CA ARG A 264 5.11 22.39 -4.85
C ARG A 264 4.04 22.28 -3.75
N LEU A 265 3.83 21.09 -3.21
CA LEU A 265 2.88 20.86 -2.12
C LEU A 265 3.31 21.62 -0.85
N PHE A 266 4.59 21.64 -0.54
CA PHE A 266 5.14 22.37 0.60
C PHE A 266 4.93 23.88 0.44
N LEU A 267 5.28 24.46 -0.69
CA LEU A 267 5.10 25.88 -0.97
C LEU A 267 3.61 26.29 -0.96
N GLN A 268 2.72 25.41 -1.38
CA GLN A 268 1.27 25.65 -1.32
C GLN A 268 0.74 25.64 0.11
N ARG A 269 1.18 24.68 0.94
CA ARG A 269 0.65 24.47 2.30
C ARG A 269 1.32 25.34 3.36
N PHE A 270 2.60 25.66 3.16
CA PHE A 270 3.45 26.35 4.13
C PHE A 270 4.23 27.53 3.50
N PRO A 271 3.55 28.50 2.86
CA PRO A 271 4.20 29.58 2.10
C PRO A 271 5.06 30.51 2.98
N SER A 272 4.73 30.62 4.28
CA SER A 272 5.46 31.49 5.24
C SER A 272 6.45 30.73 6.14
N HIS A 273 6.72 29.46 5.85
CA HIS A 273 7.64 28.65 6.64
C HIS A 273 9.10 29.02 6.32
N ASP A 274 10.01 28.94 7.30
CA ASP A 274 11.44 29.24 7.13
C ASP A 274 12.12 28.46 6.00
N TYR A 275 11.62 27.26 5.72
CA TYR A 275 12.11 26.41 4.62
C TYR A 275 11.58 26.82 3.23
N ALA A 276 10.60 27.75 3.14
CA ALA A 276 9.93 28.07 1.86
C ALA A 276 10.90 28.64 0.82
N ALA A 277 11.79 29.53 1.21
CA ALA A 277 12.82 30.06 0.31
C ALA A 277 13.70 28.94 -0.27
N LYS A 278 14.19 28.07 0.58
CA LYS A 278 15.00 26.92 0.15
C LYS A 278 14.21 25.95 -0.74
N ALA A 279 12.93 25.74 -0.46
CA ALA A 279 12.06 24.91 -1.30
C ALA A 279 11.87 25.52 -2.70
N ALA A 280 11.70 26.83 -2.79
CA ALA A 280 11.63 27.56 -4.07
C ALA A 280 12.94 27.45 -4.85
N ASP A 281 14.09 27.61 -4.20
CA ASP A 281 15.39 27.48 -4.83
C ASP A 281 15.65 26.05 -5.36
N LEU A 282 15.27 25.03 -4.59
CA LEU A 282 15.34 23.64 -5.03
C LEU A 282 14.44 23.39 -6.25
N LEU A 283 13.22 23.92 -6.25
CA LEU A 283 12.29 23.80 -7.37
C LEU A 283 12.85 24.47 -8.63
N ASN A 284 13.39 25.68 -8.51
CA ASN A 284 14.06 26.39 -9.60
C ASN A 284 15.28 25.61 -10.12
N GLY A 285 16.06 25.02 -9.24
CA GLY A 285 17.20 24.15 -9.59
C GLY A 285 16.79 22.93 -10.41
N LEU A 286 15.66 22.27 -10.05
CA LEU A 286 15.10 21.16 -10.82
C LEU A 286 14.65 21.62 -12.22
N ALA A 287 13.99 22.76 -12.33
CA ALA A 287 13.59 23.32 -13.61
C ALA A 287 14.79 23.67 -14.49
N ALA A 288 15.84 24.27 -13.91
CA ALA A 288 17.09 24.58 -14.62
C ALA A 288 17.81 23.30 -15.11
N LYS A 289 17.83 22.25 -14.29
CA LYS A 289 18.39 20.95 -14.65
C LYS A 289 17.65 20.34 -15.85
N LEU A 290 16.32 20.42 -15.89
CA LEU A 290 15.55 19.94 -17.04
C LEU A 290 15.87 20.73 -18.32
N LYS A 291 15.94 22.06 -18.24
CA LYS A 291 16.30 22.94 -19.37
C LYS A 291 17.73 22.74 -19.89
N SER A 292 18.65 22.29 -19.05
CA SER A 292 20.03 21.98 -19.46
C SER A 292 20.23 20.55 -19.95
N SER A 293 19.19 19.70 -19.94
CA SER A 293 19.28 18.34 -20.46
C SER A 293 19.37 18.32 -21.99
N GLN A 294 20.12 17.36 -22.54
CA GLN A 294 20.26 17.20 -24.01
C GLN A 294 18.93 16.83 -24.68
N ALA A 295 18.10 16.12 -23.98
CA ALA A 295 16.74 15.75 -24.39
C ALA A 295 15.82 15.64 -23.19
N VAL A 296 14.53 15.79 -23.42
CA VAL A 296 13.49 15.65 -22.37
C VAL A 296 12.48 14.61 -22.83
N LEU A 297 12.09 13.71 -21.93
CA LEU A 297 10.97 12.80 -22.07
C LEU A 297 9.81 13.25 -21.18
N VAL A 298 8.59 13.05 -21.63
CA VAL A 298 7.39 13.23 -20.82
C VAL A 298 6.75 11.86 -20.54
N ALA A 299 6.50 11.55 -19.28
CA ALA A 299 5.71 10.41 -18.84
C ALA A 299 4.29 10.88 -18.49
N LEU A 300 3.30 10.52 -19.30
CA LEU A 300 1.88 10.88 -19.12
C LEU A 300 1.11 9.69 -18.56
N LEU A 301 0.99 9.63 -17.23
CA LEU A 301 0.59 8.42 -16.50
C LEU A 301 -0.50 8.72 -15.46
N PRO A 302 -1.44 7.79 -15.19
CA PRO A 302 -2.37 7.93 -14.09
C PRO A 302 -1.64 7.67 -12.75
N LEU A 303 -1.26 8.72 -12.04
CA LEU A 303 -0.51 8.63 -10.78
C LEU A 303 -1.37 8.89 -9.55
N SER A 304 -2.67 9.12 -9.75
CA SER A 304 -3.67 9.27 -8.69
C SER A 304 -4.89 8.38 -8.95
N GLY A 305 -5.72 8.20 -7.93
CA GLY A 305 -6.92 7.36 -8.01
C GLY A 305 -6.64 5.86 -8.13
N LYS A 306 -7.63 5.10 -8.61
CA LYS A 306 -7.59 3.62 -8.64
C LYS A 306 -6.52 3.03 -9.56
N LEU A 307 -6.09 3.78 -10.56
CA LEU A 307 -5.10 3.33 -11.54
C LEU A 307 -3.67 3.73 -11.22
N ALA A 308 -3.45 4.43 -10.11
CA ALA A 308 -2.12 4.86 -9.67
C ALA A 308 -1.08 3.72 -9.54
N PRO A 309 -1.42 2.51 -9.09
CA PRO A 309 -0.46 1.40 -9.06
C PRO A 309 0.12 1.09 -10.44
N PHE A 310 -0.73 1.01 -11.48
CA PHE A 310 -0.28 0.74 -12.86
C PHE A 310 0.58 1.89 -13.42
N GLY A 311 0.17 3.15 -13.16
CA GLY A 311 0.98 4.31 -13.54
C GLY A 311 2.36 4.31 -12.87
N THR A 312 2.43 3.87 -11.61
CA THR A 312 3.69 3.75 -10.88
C THR A 312 4.59 2.66 -11.48
N GLU A 313 4.05 1.51 -11.84
CA GLU A 313 4.82 0.44 -12.49
C GLU A 313 5.41 0.88 -13.83
N VAL A 314 4.62 1.56 -14.66
CA VAL A 314 5.10 2.14 -15.92
C VAL A 314 6.20 3.16 -15.67
N LEU A 315 6.04 4.05 -14.70
CA LEU A 315 7.05 5.02 -14.32
C LEU A 315 8.35 4.35 -13.86
N ASN A 316 8.26 3.29 -13.07
CA ASN A 316 9.41 2.52 -12.64
C ASN A 316 10.18 1.92 -13.84
N GLY A 317 9.47 1.39 -14.84
CA GLY A 317 10.08 0.89 -16.07
C GLY A 317 10.82 1.98 -16.84
N ILE A 318 10.22 3.17 -17.01
CA ILE A 318 10.86 4.33 -17.65
C ILE A 318 12.13 4.74 -16.90
N GLN A 319 12.06 4.85 -15.57
CA GLN A 319 13.20 5.25 -14.74
C GLN A 319 14.36 4.27 -14.86
N LEU A 320 14.06 2.97 -14.85
CA LEU A 320 15.08 1.93 -14.98
C LEU A 320 15.78 1.98 -16.35
N ALA A 321 15.04 2.29 -17.43
CA ALA A 321 15.62 2.48 -18.75
C ALA A 321 16.57 3.70 -18.79
N LEU A 322 16.16 4.80 -18.16
CA LEU A 322 17.01 6.01 -18.07
C LEU A 322 18.27 5.75 -17.22
N GLU A 323 18.16 5.04 -16.11
CA GLU A 323 19.29 4.66 -15.26
C GLU A 323 20.28 3.78 -16.03
N LYS A 324 19.78 2.74 -16.74
CA LYS A 324 20.60 1.86 -17.57
C LYS A 324 21.32 2.62 -18.69
N ALA A 325 20.62 3.52 -19.36
CA ALA A 325 21.22 4.32 -20.44
C ALA A 325 22.35 5.23 -19.90
N LYS A 326 22.18 5.81 -18.72
CA LYS A 326 23.20 6.65 -18.07
C LYS A 326 24.46 5.84 -17.69
N GLU A 327 24.29 4.61 -17.19
CA GLU A 327 25.42 3.74 -16.81
C GLU A 327 26.22 3.27 -18.03
N VAL A 328 25.54 2.86 -19.11
CA VAL A 328 26.18 2.27 -20.29
C VAL A 328 26.84 3.32 -21.17
N HIS A 329 26.26 4.51 -21.26
CA HIS A 329 26.66 5.52 -22.28
C HIS A 329 27.27 6.80 -21.69
N GLY A 330 27.47 6.87 -20.37
CA GLY A 330 28.00 8.09 -19.74
C GLY A 330 27.00 9.25 -19.82
N GLN A 331 27.43 10.44 -20.03
CA GLN A 331 26.74 11.70 -19.77
C GLN A 331 25.51 12.05 -20.67
N THR A 332 24.73 11.12 -21.23
CA THR A 332 23.50 11.54 -21.90
C THR A 332 22.47 11.97 -20.84
N SER A 333 22.45 13.27 -20.58
CA SER A 333 21.50 13.87 -19.63
C SER A 333 20.12 13.94 -20.29
N VAL A 334 19.28 12.92 -20.04
CA VAL A 334 17.87 12.93 -20.46
C VAL A 334 17.01 13.31 -19.27
N GLY A 335 16.31 14.44 -19.39
CA GLY A 335 15.34 14.90 -18.39
C GLY A 335 14.03 14.12 -18.47
N LEU A 336 13.38 13.87 -17.34
CA LEU A 336 12.06 13.23 -17.28
C LEU A 336 11.06 14.16 -16.60
N ILE A 337 10.01 14.54 -17.33
CA ILE A 337 8.84 15.23 -16.81
C ILE A 337 7.74 14.22 -16.59
N VAL A 338 7.13 14.23 -15.41
CA VAL A 338 6.05 13.30 -15.05
C VAL A 338 4.75 14.04 -14.85
N LYS A 339 3.73 13.69 -15.63
CA LYS A 339 2.39 14.29 -15.62
C LYS A 339 1.34 13.27 -15.18
N ASP A 340 0.46 13.67 -14.28
CA ASP A 340 -0.65 12.83 -13.81
C ASP A 340 -1.86 12.96 -14.76
N SER A 341 -2.06 11.99 -15.61
CA SER A 341 -3.18 11.96 -16.56
C SER A 341 -4.56 11.77 -15.91
N ALA A 342 -4.61 11.41 -14.62
CA ALA A 342 -5.86 11.28 -13.87
C ALA A 342 -6.29 12.60 -13.20
N ALA A 343 -5.37 13.56 -13.06
CA ALA A 343 -5.62 14.89 -12.47
C ALA A 343 -4.92 16.00 -13.29
N PRO A 344 -5.23 16.15 -14.58
CA PRO A 344 -4.59 17.15 -15.43
C PRO A 344 -5.06 18.57 -15.09
N ARG A 345 -4.16 19.54 -15.20
CA ARG A 345 -4.49 20.97 -14.98
C ARG A 345 -5.19 21.54 -16.21
N GLY A 346 -6.37 22.12 -16.04
CA GLY A 346 -7.13 22.72 -17.14
C GLY A 346 -7.65 21.71 -18.18
N GLY A 347 -7.53 20.41 -17.91
CA GLY A 347 -7.85 19.32 -18.84
C GLY A 347 -6.62 18.70 -19.52
N LEU A 348 -6.77 17.46 -19.97
CA LEU A 348 -5.64 16.68 -20.52
C LEU A 348 -4.96 17.32 -21.72
N ALA A 349 -5.77 17.87 -22.65
CA ALA A 349 -5.24 18.51 -23.86
C ALA A 349 -4.40 19.74 -23.52
N GLN A 350 -4.91 20.62 -22.64
CA GLN A 350 -4.23 21.86 -22.27
C GLN A 350 -2.94 21.56 -21.48
N ASP A 351 -3.03 20.72 -20.42
CA ASP A 351 -1.88 20.39 -19.58
C ASP A 351 -0.74 19.73 -20.38
N LEU A 352 -1.11 18.88 -21.37
CA LEU A 352 -0.13 18.26 -22.25
C LEU A 352 0.46 19.28 -23.23
N THR A 353 -0.37 20.11 -23.85
CA THR A 353 0.09 21.16 -24.78
C THR A 353 1.06 22.11 -24.11
N ASP A 354 0.69 22.68 -22.95
CA ASP A 354 1.56 23.60 -22.20
C ASP A 354 2.92 22.95 -21.88
N THR A 355 2.89 21.66 -21.53
CA THR A 355 4.12 20.90 -21.23
C THR A 355 5.00 20.70 -22.45
N LEU A 356 4.40 20.33 -23.59
CA LEU A 356 5.17 20.06 -24.82
C LEU A 356 5.71 21.36 -25.45
N GLU A 357 4.98 22.45 -25.36
CA GLU A 357 5.44 23.78 -25.82
C GLU A 357 6.50 24.40 -24.90
N GLU A 358 6.44 24.17 -23.57
CA GLU A 358 7.43 24.70 -22.62
C GLU A 358 8.78 23.99 -22.70
N TYR A 359 8.77 22.66 -22.84
CA TYR A 359 9.98 21.83 -22.68
C TYR A 359 10.47 21.19 -23.97
N HIS A 360 9.73 21.25 -25.05
CA HIS A 360 10.04 20.64 -26.36
C HIS A 360 10.61 19.22 -26.25
N PRO A 361 9.89 18.28 -25.59
CA PRO A 361 10.40 16.95 -25.37
C PRO A 361 10.51 16.17 -26.70
N VAL A 362 11.41 15.18 -26.72
CA VAL A 362 11.63 14.33 -27.90
C VAL A 362 10.59 13.23 -28.04
N ALA A 363 9.93 12.86 -26.96
CA ALA A 363 8.81 11.90 -26.95
C ALA A 363 7.97 11.98 -25.68
N VAL A 364 6.73 11.48 -25.78
CA VAL A 364 5.81 11.22 -24.67
C VAL A 364 5.68 9.70 -24.50
N ILE A 365 5.87 9.19 -23.27
CA ILE A 365 5.54 7.80 -22.91
C ILE A 365 4.20 7.81 -22.18
N GLY A 366 3.21 7.20 -22.80
CA GLY A 366 1.80 7.27 -22.44
C GLY A 366 0.94 7.70 -23.63
N PRO A 367 -0.39 7.81 -23.45
CA PRO A 367 -1.14 7.52 -22.23
C PRO A 367 -1.30 6.00 -21.97
N LEU A 368 -1.71 5.62 -20.75
CA LEU A 368 -2.03 4.21 -20.46
C LEU A 368 -3.44 3.84 -20.93
N LEU A 369 -4.36 4.79 -20.95
CA LEU A 369 -5.77 4.52 -21.22
C LEU A 369 -6.11 4.81 -22.68
N SER A 370 -6.70 3.84 -23.38
CA SER A 370 -7.11 3.96 -24.78
C SER A 370 -8.06 5.15 -25.02
N LYS A 371 -8.89 5.54 -24.06
CA LYS A 371 -9.78 6.70 -24.17
C LYS A 371 -9.05 8.04 -24.29
N HIS A 372 -7.78 8.11 -23.92
CA HIS A 372 -6.95 9.31 -24.03
C HIS A 372 -6.16 9.38 -25.34
N LEU A 373 -6.11 8.31 -26.13
CA LEU A 373 -5.37 8.25 -27.39
C LEU A 373 -5.76 9.36 -28.37
N PRO A 374 -7.07 9.66 -28.60
CA PRO A 374 -7.44 10.71 -29.54
C PRO A 374 -6.86 12.08 -29.17
N VAL A 375 -6.98 12.46 -27.91
CA VAL A 375 -6.49 13.75 -27.40
C VAL A 375 -4.96 13.83 -27.49
N VAL A 376 -4.26 12.76 -27.08
CA VAL A 376 -2.80 12.71 -27.12
C VAL A 376 -2.30 12.73 -28.56
N ALA A 377 -2.98 12.04 -29.49
CA ALA A 377 -2.64 12.04 -30.92
C ALA A 377 -2.71 13.43 -31.54
N GLU A 378 -3.77 14.19 -31.22
CA GLU A 378 -3.97 15.56 -31.71
C GLU A 378 -2.85 16.48 -31.20
N VAL A 379 -2.56 16.44 -29.89
CA VAL A 379 -1.50 17.28 -29.31
C VAL A 379 -0.13 16.87 -29.84
N ALA A 380 0.17 15.56 -29.92
CA ALA A 380 1.42 15.02 -30.46
C ALA A 380 1.70 15.47 -31.90
N ALA A 381 0.66 15.48 -32.75
CA ALA A 381 0.75 15.93 -34.13
C ALA A 381 1.00 17.46 -34.23
N ARG A 382 0.38 18.24 -33.37
CA ARG A 382 0.51 19.71 -33.37
C ARG A 382 1.88 20.17 -32.87
N THR A 383 2.51 19.40 -31.98
CA THR A 383 3.79 19.75 -31.34
C THR A 383 4.98 18.96 -31.88
N ASP A 384 4.80 18.22 -33.00
CA ASP A 384 5.81 17.36 -33.59
C ASP A 384 6.51 16.43 -32.59
N THR A 385 5.75 15.90 -31.62
CA THR A 385 6.26 15.07 -30.52
C THR A 385 5.62 13.69 -30.56
N PRO A 386 6.33 12.59 -30.88
CA PRO A 386 5.76 11.26 -30.91
C PRO A 386 5.33 10.79 -29.50
N ALA A 387 4.20 10.08 -29.43
CA ALA A 387 3.72 9.47 -28.20
C ALA A 387 3.70 7.94 -28.31
N ILE A 388 4.23 7.27 -27.29
CA ILE A 388 4.36 5.80 -27.25
C ILE A 388 3.53 5.30 -26.08
N THR A 389 2.42 4.61 -26.38
CA THR A 389 1.61 3.98 -25.32
C THR A 389 2.16 2.60 -24.96
N PRO A 390 2.46 2.33 -23.68
CA PRO A 390 2.96 1.02 -23.28
C PRO A 390 1.84 0.01 -22.97
N SER A 391 0.58 0.42 -22.94
CA SER A 391 -0.50 -0.45 -22.44
C SER A 391 -1.84 -0.35 -23.18
N ALA A 392 -2.00 0.61 -24.10
CA ALA A 392 -3.24 0.69 -24.87
C ALA A 392 -3.32 -0.47 -25.87
N THR A 393 -4.32 -1.32 -25.71
CA THR A 393 -4.50 -2.57 -26.49
C THR A 393 -5.17 -2.37 -27.84
N ALA A 394 -5.37 -1.12 -28.31
CA ALA A 394 -5.90 -0.85 -29.63
C ALA A 394 -5.02 -1.50 -30.71
N ALA A 395 -5.63 -2.30 -31.57
CA ALA A 395 -4.91 -3.06 -32.60
C ALA A 395 -4.22 -2.16 -33.67
N ASP A 396 -4.77 -0.96 -33.87
CA ASP A 396 -4.22 0.04 -34.77
C ASP A 396 -4.26 1.40 -34.09
N VAL A 397 -3.11 1.86 -33.61
CA VAL A 397 -2.99 3.19 -32.99
C VAL A 397 -2.85 4.29 -34.04
N ARG A 398 -2.46 3.97 -35.28
CA ARG A 398 -2.33 4.91 -36.41
C ARG A 398 -3.66 5.51 -36.84
N ARG A 399 -4.78 4.85 -36.57
CA ARG A 399 -6.11 5.41 -36.85
C ARG A 399 -6.38 6.73 -36.07
N TYR A 400 -5.65 6.99 -34.99
CA TYR A 400 -5.73 8.24 -34.24
C TYR A 400 -4.72 9.29 -34.70
N GLY A 401 -3.67 8.88 -35.42
CA GLY A 401 -2.66 9.78 -35.95
C GLY A 401 -1.28 9.13 -36.15
N SER A 402 -0.51 9.65 -37.09
CA SER A 402 0.81 9.11 -37.44
C SER A 402 1.90 9.36 -36.42
N TRP A 403 1.60 10.07 -35.34
CA TRP A 403 2.51 10.38 -34.21
C TRP A 403 2.35 9.43 -33.04
N LEU A 404 1.41 8.48 -33.13
CA LEU A 404 1.22 7.47 -32.09
C LEU A 404 1.93 6.16 -32.44
N PHE A 405 2.51 5.57 -31.38
CA PHE A 405 3.15 4.25 -31.38
C PHE A 405 2.67 3.46 -30.16
N SER A 406 2.76 2.14 -30.22
CA SER A 406 2.39 1.27 -29.11
C SER A 406 3.41 0.17 -28.89
N THR A 407 3.90 0.03 -27.64
CA THR A 407 4.69 -1.13 -27.20
C THR A 407 3.83 -2.14 -26.46
N ALA A 408 2.52 -1.95 -26.39
CA ALA A 408 1.57 -2.87 -25.81
C ALA A 408 1.50 -4.21 -26.57
N LEU A 409 1.32 -5.30 -25.84
CA LEU A 409 1.00 -6.58 -26.46
C LEU A 409 -0.48 -6.58 -26.87
N THR A 410 -0.75 -6.44 -28.17
CA THR A 410 -2.13 -6.40 -28.69
C THR A 410 -2.81 -7.77 -28.68
N TYR A 411 -4.13 -7.80 -28.68
CA TYR A 411 -4.90 -9.04 -28.76
C TYR A 411 -4.66 -9.78 -30.08
N SER A 412 -4.49 -9.04 -31.18
CA SER A 412 -4.17 -9.61 -32.50
C SER A 412 -2.83 -10.35 -32.48
N HIS A 413 -1.77 -9.75 -31.91
CA HIS A 413 -0.47 -10.39 -31.80
C HIS A 413 -0.51 -11.65 -30.92
N GLN A 414 -1.26 -11.62 -29.81
CA GLN A 414 -1.45 -12.81 -28.97
C GLN A 414 -2.18 -13.92 -29.72
N ALA A 415 -3.29 -13.59 -30.38
CA ALA A 415 -4.10 -14.56 -31.11
C ALA A 415 -3.30 -15.21 -32.25
N LYS A 416 -2.60 -14.41 -33.05
CA LYS A 416 -1.76 -14.88 -34.12
C LYS A 416 -0.63 -15.79 -33.62
N ARG A 417 0.12 -15.36 -32.61
CA ARG A 417 1.23 -16.15 -32.05
C ARG A 417 0.75 -17.48 -31.46
N LEU A 418 -0.36 -17.47 -30.73
CA LEU A 418 -0.90 -18.67 -30.12
C LEU A 418 -1.48 -19.63 -31.16
N ALA A 419 -2.19 -19.13 -32.18
CA ALA A 419 -2.76 -19.95 -33.23
C ALA A 419 -1.67 -20.61 -34.08
N SER A 420 -0.65 -19.86 -34.53
CA SER A 420 0.49 -20.45 -35.25
C SER A 420 1.22 -21.49 -34.42
N TYR A 421 1.50 -21.21 -33.13
CA TYR A 421 2.16 -22.17 -32.24
C TYR A 421 1.31 -23.43 -32.03
N ALA A 422 0.01 -23.30 -31.80
CA ALA A 422 -0.90 -24.42 -31.61
C ALA A 422 -0.93 -25.34 -32.85
N THR A 423 -0.98 -24.76 -34.04
CA THR A 423 -1.10 -25.53 -35.32
C THR A 423 0.23 -26.05 -35.79
N GLU A 424 1.31 -25.26 -35.74
CA GLU A 424 2.60 -25.60 -36.35
C GLU A 424 3.53 -26.40 -35.41
N GLN A 425 3.50 -26.08 -34.10
CA GLN A 425 4.40 -26.71 -33.13
C GLN A 425 3.72 -27.83 -32.33
N LEU A 426 2.45 -27.62 -31.90
CA LEU A 426 1.70 -28.61 -31.15
C LEU A 426 0.88 -29.57 -32.03
N GLY A 427 0.68 -29.24 -33.33
CA GLY A 427 -0.09 -30.02 -34.26
C GLY A 427 -1.60 -30.01 -34.00
N TYR A 428 -2.10 -29.08 -33.18
CA TYR A 428 -3.52 -28.96 -32.88
C TYR A 428 -4.28 -28.40 -34.07
N ARG A 429 -5.22 -29.17 -34.57
CA ARG A 429 -6.04 -28.81 -35.73
C ARG A 429 -7.46 -28.45 -35.36
N ARG A 430 -7.98 -29.01 -34.29
CA ARG A 430 -9.34 -28.82 -33.82
C ARG A 430 -9.33 -28.20 -32.44
N VAL A 431 -9.82 -26.99 -32.29
CA VAL A 431 -9.79 -26.28 -31.02
C VAL A 431 -11.21 -25.79 -30.69
N SER A 432 -11.61 -25.96 -29.45
CA SER A 432 -12.82 -25.35 -28.93
C SER A 432 -12.49 -24.05 -28.20
N VAL A 433 -13.44 -23.11 -28.14
CA VAL A 433 -13.25 -21.77 -27.55
C VAL A 433 -14.23 -21.60 -26.40
N LEU A 434 -13.73 -21.27 -25.21
CA LEU A 434 -14.53 -21.01 -24.02
C LEU A 434 -14.07 -19.68 -23.40
N TYR A 435 -14.90 -18.63 -23.50
CA TYR A 435 -14.46 -17.27 -23.20
C TYR A 435 -15.39 -16.54 -22.21
N PRO A 436 -14.86 -15.59 -21.40
CA PRO A 436 -15.70 -14.72 -20.58
C PRO A 436 -16.51 -13.78 -21.48
N ASP A 437 -17.81 -13.61 -21.17
CA ASP A 437 -18.71 -12.73 -21.92
C ASP A 437 -18.48 -11.26 -21.62
N THR A 438 -17.30 -10.79 -21.99
CA THR A 438 -16.81 -9.41 -21.89
C THR A 438 -16.35 -8.94 -23.27
N PRO A 439 -16.19 -7.62 -23.50
CA PRO A 439 -15.58 -7.13 -24.74
C PRO A 439 -14.20 -7.76 -25.01
N TYR A 440 -13.36 -7.89 -23.99
CA TYR A 440 -12.06 -8.56 -24.03
C TYR A 440 -12.17 -10.02 -24.49
N GLY A 441 -13.03 -10.81 -23.85
CA GLY A 441 -13.18 -12.24 -24.16
C GLY A 441 -13.73 -12.47 -25.55
N ARG A 442 -14.73 -11.68 -25.97
CA ARG A 442 -15.33 -11.76 -27.32
C ARG A 442 -14.32 -11.43 -28.43
N GLU A 443 -13.56 -10.35 -28.26
CA GLU A 443 -12.55 -9.91 -29.25
C GLU A 443 -11.45 -10.97 -29.42
N LEU A 444 -10.88 -11.47 -28.32
CA LEU A 444 -9.87 -12.52 -28.37
C LEU A 444 -10.40 -13.84 -28.93
N ALA A 445 -11.61 -14.24 -28.57
CA ALA A 445 -12.24 -15.45 -29.12
C ALA A 445 -12.40 -15.34 -30.65
N GLN A 446 -12.81 -14.17 -31.14
CA GLN A 446 -12.94 -13.91 -32.56
C GLN A 446 -11.58 -13.91 -33.28
N LEU A 447 -10.61 -13.14 -32.77
CA LEU A 447 -9.28 -13.03 -33.36
C LEU A 447 -8.57 -14.39 -33.40
N PHE A 448 -8.57 -15.12 -32.30
CA PHE A 448 -7.96 -16.45 -32.25
C PHE A 448 -8.63 -17.43 -33.22
N SER A 449 -9.97 -17.41 -33.33
CA SER A 449 -10.70 -18.27 -34.27
C SER A 449 -10.33 -17.97 -35.72
N GLN A 450 -10.21 -16.70 -36.06
CA GLN A 450 -9.80 -16.27 -37.42
C GLN A 450 -8.36 -16.72 -37.73
N GLU A 451 -7.43 -16.48 -36.81
CA GLU A 451 -6.03 -16.88 -36.99
C GLU A 451 -5.87 -18.40 -37.03
N LEU A 452 -6.60 -19.15 -36.20
CA LEU A 452 -6.58 -20.61 -36.21
C LEU A 452 -6.99 -21.16 -37.56
N ILE A 453 -8.07 -20.61 -38.15
CA ILE A 453 -8.57 -21.03 -39.49
C ILE A 453 -7.54 -20.67 -40.60
N GLN A 454 -6.92 -19.49 -40.52
CA GLN A 454 -5.86 -19.09 -41.46
C GLN A 454 -4.65 -20.05 -41.43
N HIS A 455 -4.32 -20.61 -40.25
CA HIS A 455 -3.26 -21.61 -40.09
C HIS A 455 -3.74 -23.04 -40.32
N GLY A 456 -4.90 -23.25 -40.93
CA GLY A 456 -5.42 -24.55 -41.33
C GLY A 456 -6.05 -25.36 -40.16
N GLY A 457 -6.43 -24.71 -39.08
CA GLY A 457 -7.18 -25.32 -38.00
C GLY A 457 -8.71 -25.13 -38.18
N GLU A 458 -9.49 -25.79 -37.31
CA GLU A 458 -10.94 -25.72 -37.25
C GLU A 458 -11.42 -25.40 -35.81
N VAL A 459 -12.37 -24.48 -35.69
CA VAL A 459 -13.07 -24.23 -34.42
C VAL A 459 -14.27 -25.19 -34.32
N ILE A 460 -14.24 -26.04 -33.29
CA ILE A 460 -15.26 -27.10 -33.13
C ILE A 460 -16.49 -26.60 -32.39
N ALA A 461 -16.29 -25.91 -31.28
CA ALA A 461 -17.34 -25.33 -30.46
C ALA A 461 -16.90 -23.98 -29.91
N THR A 462 -17.87 -23.09 -29.73
CA THR A 462 -17.63 -21.77 -29.13
C THR A 462 -18.72 -21.47 -28.13
N GLU A 463 -18.34 -21.25 -26.87
CA GLU A 463 -19.23 -20.94 -25.76
C GLU A 463 -18.70 -19.83 -24.88
N SER A 464 -19.60 -19.10 -24.25
CA SER A 464 -19.23 -18.07 -23.28
C SER A 464 -19.67 -18.44 -21.87
N TYR A 465 -18.98 -17.85 -20.90
CA TYR A 465 -19.37 -17.84 -19.49
C TYR A 465 -19.42 -16.40 -18.97
N LYS A 466 -20.19 -16.17 -17.90
CA LYS A 466 -20.29 -14.84 -17.30
C LYS A 466 -19.03 -14.54 -16.46
N GLU A 467 -18.49 -13.34 -16.58
CA GLU A 467 -17.34 -12.90 -15.78
C GLU A 467 -17.68 -12.94 -14.27
N GLY A 468 -16.81 -13.59 -13.49
CA GLY A 468 -16.99 -13.77 -12.06
C GLY A 468 -17.79 -15.00 -11.66
N ASP A 469 -18.26 -15.81 -12.63
CA ASP A 469 -18.84 -17.11 -12.32
C ASP A 469 -17.80 -18.03 -11.65
N THR A 470 -18.29 -18.86 -10.73
CA THR A 470 -17.51 -19.92 -10.09
C THR A 470 -17.94 -21.32 -10.53
N ASP A 471 -19.10 -21.44 -11.18
CA ASP A 471 -19.63 -22.66 -11.78
C ASP A 471 -19.73 -22.51 -13.31
N PHE A 472 -18.91 -23.26 -14.01
CA PHE A 472 -18.84 -23.27 -15.48
C PHE A 472 -19.57 -24.47 -16.10
N GLY A 473 -20.22 -25.30 -15.28
CA GLY A 473 -20.82 -26.56 -15.73
C GLY A 473 -21.81 -26.42 -16.88
N GLN A 474 -22.61 -25.34 -16.94
CA GLN A 474 -23.54 -25.12 -18.04
C GLN A 474 -22.83 -24.76 -19.37
N ALA A 475 -21.81 -23.92 -19.31
CA ALA A 475 -21.01 -23.55 -20.49
C ALA A 475 -20.26 -24.79 -21.04
N ILE A 476 -19.66 -25.60 -20.13
CA ILE A 476 -18.98 -26.84 -20.51
C ILE A 476 -19.97 -27.84 -21.15
N LYS A 477 -21.20 -28.00 -20.62
CA LYS A 477 -22.21 -28.88 -21.19
C LYS A 477 -22.61 -28.42 -22.59
N ARG A 478 -22.79 -27.11 -22.83
CA ARG A 478 -23.12 -26.59 -24.15
C ARG A 478 -21.95 -26.81 -25.14
N LEU A 479 -20.71 -26.59 -24.70
CA LEU A 479 -19.51 -26.88 -25.50
C LEU A 479 -19.46 -28.35 -25.93
N LYS A 480 -19.65 -29.27 -25.00
CA LYS A 480 -19.76 -30.73 -25.30
C LYS A 480 -20.88 -31.05 -26.28
N ALA A 481 -22.04 -30.42 -26.13
CA ALA A 481 -23.17 -30.67 -26.99
C ALA A 481 -22.91 -30.22 -28.44
N GLN A 482 -22.11 -29.16 -28.66
CA GLN A 482 -21.68 -28.77 -29.98
C GLN A 482 -20.68 -29.77 -30.57
N ASP A 483 -19.70 -30.20 -29.77
CA ASP A 483 -18.69 -31.17 -30.22
C ASP A 483 -19.32 -32.52 -30.57
N LEU A 484 -20.21 -33.02 -29.77
CA LEU A 484 -20.95 -34.31 -30.04
C LEU A 484 -21.75 -34.30 -31.36
N LYS A 485 -22.04 -33.13 -31.91
CA LYS A 485 -22.68 -33.02 -33.25
C LYS A 485 -21.67 -33.09 -34.39
N LYS A 486 -20.35 -32.98 -34.10
CA LYS A 486 -19.29 -32.98 -35.08
C LYS A 486 -18.36 -34.19 -34.94
N TYR A 487 -17.55 -34.21 -33.90
CA TYR A 487 -16.43 -35.14 -33.74
C TYR A 487 -16.39 -35.79 -32.35
N GLY A 488 -17.08 -35.27 -31.36
CA GLY A 488 -17.10 -35.81 -30.01
C GLY A 488 -17.81 -37.18 -29.96
N MET A 489 -17.35 -38.04 -29.11
CA MET A 489 -17.92 -39.41 -28.94
C MET A 489 -18.25 -39.67 -27.49
N THR A 490 -19.19 -40.60 -27.30
CA THR A 490 -19.51 -41.19 -26.00
C THR A 490 -19.31 -42.70 -26.05
N THR A 491 -18.66 -43.25 -25.03
CA THR A 491 -18.41 -44.67 -24.90
C THR A 491 -19.06 -45.15 -23.60
N PRO A 492 -19.98 -46.14 -23.64
CA PRO A 492 -20.57 -46.70 -22.43
C PRO A 492 -19.48 -47.39 -21.59
N VAL A 493 -19.36 -47.02 -20.35
CA VAL A 493 -18.43 -47.64 -19.40
C VAL A 493 -19.17 -48.08 -18.15
N VAL A 494 -18.71 -49.17 -17.52
CA VAL A 494 -19.19 -49.60 -16.22
C VAL A 494 -18.17 -49.20 -15.17
N THR A 495 -18.57 -48.37 -14.21
CA THR A 495 -17.68 -47.92 -13.13
C THR A 495 -17.33 -49.08 -12.19
N SER A 496 -16.29 -48.92 -11.38
CA SER A 496 -15.92 -49.90 -10.34
C SER A 496 -17.01 -50.23 -9.33
N LYS A 497 -18.08 -49.38 -9.27
CA LYS A 497 -19.27 -49.58 -8.46
C LYS A 497 -20.45 -50.19 -9.24
N GLY A 498 -20.22 -50.71 -10.47
CA GLY A 498 -21.23 -51.35 -11.30
C GLY A 498 -22.24 -50.37 -11.97
N GLN A 499 -22.02 -49.05 -11.88
CA GLN A 499 -22.93 -48.07 -12.51
C GLN A 499 -22.52 -47.88 -13.98
N LYS A 500 -23.51 -47.87 -14.87
CA LYS A 500 -23.30 -47.51 -16.29
C LYS A 500 -23.28 -45.99 -16.41
N ARG A 501 -22.26 -45.45 -17.05
CA ARG A 501 -22.19 -44.04 -17.46
C ARG A 501 -21.59 -43.97 -18.85
N ASP A 502 -21.91 -42.91 -19.59
CA ASP A 502 -21.27 -42.61 -20.84
C ASP A 502 -20.03 -41.72 -20.59
N LEU A 503 -18.86 -42.24 -20.95
CA LEU A 503 -17.60 -41.49 -20.91
C LEU A 503 -17.51 -40.64 -22.18
N TYR A 504 -17.41 -39.34 -22.03
CA TYR A 504 -17.20 -38.44 -23.14
C TYR A 504 -15.75 -38.40 -23.56
N SER A 505 -15.50 -38.43 -24.87
CA SER A 505 -14.19 -38.20 -25.47
C SER A 505 -14.28 -36.98 -26.39
N PRO A 506 -13.50 -35.91 -26.11
CA PRO A 506 -13.48 -34.72 -26.95
C PRO A 506 -13.02 -35.00 -28.36
N GLY A 507 -13.72 -34.44 -29.33
CA GLY A 507 -13.33 -34.44 -30.73
C GLY A 507 -12.35 -33.32 -31.12
N PHE A 508 -11.87 -32.56 -30.17
CA PHE A 508 -10.92 -31.45 -30.32
C PHE A 508 -9.63 -31.68 -29.51
N ASP A 509 -8.54 -31.04 -29.93
CA ASP A 509 -7.18 -31.22 -29.43
C ASP A 509 -6.89 -30.34 -28.21
N ALA A 510 -7.55 -29.15 -28.10
CA ALA A 510 -7.36 -28.19 -27.04
C ALA A 510 -8.59 -27.29 -26.84
N VAL A 511 -8.62 -26.57 -25.71
CA VAL A 511 -9.59 -25.49 -25.47
C VAL A 511 -8.86 -24.16 -25.31
N PHE A 512 -9.19 -23.17 -26.14
CA PHE A 512 -8.74 -21.80 -25.99
C PHE A 512 -9.59 -21.08 -24.93
N VAL A 513 -8.94 -20.54 -23.90
CA VAL A 513 -9.61 -19.86 -22.79
C VAL A 513 -8.92 -18.50 -22.50
N PRO A 514 -9.40 -17.40 -23.12
CA PRO A 514 -8.90 -16.05 -22.82
C PRO A 514 -9.49 -15.51 -21.52
N GLY A 515 -9.46 -16.32 -20.44
CA GLY A 515 -9.94 -15.95 -19.12
C GLY A 515 -8.81 -15.42 -18.22
N ARG A 516 -9.18 -14.86 -17.07
CA ARG A 516 -8.20 -14.44 -16.06
C ARG A 516 -7.60 -15.66 -15.36
N ALA A 517 -6.42 -15.50 -14.78
CA ALA A 517 -5.75 -16.56 -14.01
C ALA A 517 -6.66 -17.25 -12.98
N MET A 518 -7.49 -16.48 -12.27
CA MET A 518 -8.45 -17.00 -11.30
C MET A 518 -9.57 -17.84 -11.95
N ASP A 519 -10.06 -17.39 -13.11
CA ASP A 519 -11.09 -18.15 -13.85
C ASP A 519 -10.54 -19.51 -14.28
N ILE A 520 -9.31 -19.56 -14.75
CA ILE A 520 -8.62 -20.79 -15.18
C ILE A 520 -8.46 -21.79 -14.04
N THR A 521 -8.04 -21.30 -12.86
CA THR A 521 -7.91 -22.13 -11.66
C THR A 521 -9.22 -22.81 -11.25
N LEU A 522 -10.35 -22.12 -11.41
CA LEU A 522 -11.68 -22.65 -11.10
C LEU A 522 -12.27 -23.50 -12.23
N LEU A 523 -11.94 -23.19 -13.49
CA LEU A 523 -12.48 -23.83 -14.68
C LEU A 523 -11.80 -25.18 -14.95
N SER A 524 -10.49 -25.29 -14.79
CA SER A 524 -9.74 -26.48 -15.18
C SER A 524 -10.18 -27.77 -14.46
N PRO A 525 -10.47 -27.81 -13.15
CA PRO A 525 -11.01 -29.00 -12.50
C PRO A 525 -12.43 -29.36 -13.00
N GLN A 526 -13.25 -28.35 -13.34
CA GLN A 526 -14.58 -28.58 -13.85
C GLN A 526 -14.58 -29.16 -15.26
N LEU A 527 -13.63 -28.75 -16.12
CA LEU A 527 -13.42 -29.38 -17.42
C LEU A 527 -13.12 -30.87 -17.24
N VAL A 528 -12.18 -31.23 -16.36
CA VAL A 528 -11.84 -32.62 -16.04
C VAL A 528 -13.03 -33.39 -15.48
N PHE A 529 -13.81 -32.76 -14.57
CA PHE A 529 -15.03 -33.36 -14.01
C PHE A 529 -16.07 -33.71 -15.09
N HIS A 530 -16.13 -32.91 -16.16
CA HIS A 530 -16.99 -33.12 -17.31
C HIS A 530 -16.34 -33.96 -18.42
N ASP A 531 -15.27 -34.68 -18.15
CA ASP A 531 -14.48 -35.51 -19.06
C ASP A 531 -13.80 -34.73 -20.21
N VAL A 532 -13.65 -33.42 -20.12
CA VAL A 532 -12.88 -32.60 -21.05
C VAL A 532 -11.43 -32.57 -20.58
N LYS A 533 -10.64 -33.54 -21.02
CA LYS A 533 -9.24 -33.75 -20.60
C LYS A 533 -8.29 -33.44 -21.74
N VAL A 534 -8.22 -32.17 -22.12
CA VAL A 534 -7.32 -31.68 -23.16
C VAL A 534 -6.54 -30.48 -22.65
N PRO A 535 -5.36 -30.16 -23.19
CA PRO A 535 -4.62 -28.97 -22.80
C PRO A 535 -5.41 -27.69 -23.07
N LEU A 536 -5.13 -26.65 -22.26
CA LEU A 536 -5.71 -25.33 -22.44
C LEU A 536 -4.71 -24.40 -23.13
N LEU A 537 -5.24 -23.50 -23.94
CA LEU A 537 -4.53 -22.43 -24.61
C LEU A 537 -4.95 -21.11 -23.99
N GLY A 538 -3.99 -20.26 -23.62
CA GLY A 538 -4.25 -19.03 -22.88
C GLY A 538 -3.55 -17.80 -23.46
N THR A 539 -3.82 -16.67 -22.85
CA THR A 539 -3.27 -15.35 -23.18
C THR A 539 -2.46 -14.78 -22.01
N SER A 540 -1.88 -13.59 -22.18
CA SER A 540 -1.13 -12.88 -21.15
C SER A 540 -1.88 -12.67 -19.83
N SER A 541 -3.22 -12.75 -19.83
CA SER A 541 -4.04 -12.68 -18.63
C SER A 541 -3.79 -13.83 -17.64
N TRP A 542 -3.16 -14.93 -18.08
CA TRP A 542 -2.75 -16.03 -17.22
C TRP A 542 -1.48 -15.73 -16.41
N ASN A 543 -0.66 -14.79 -16.88
CA ASN A 543 0.58 -14.37 -16.18
C ASN A 543 0.33 -13.25 -15.16
N ALA A 544 -0.94 -12.96 -14.81
CA ALA A 544 -1.29 -11.97 -13.82
C ALA A 544 -1.01 -12.46 -12.38
N THR A 545 -0.73 -11.54 -11.46
CA THR A 545 -0.54 -11.85 -10.04
C THR A 545 -1.87 -11.73 -9.28
N PRO A 546 -2.30 -12.73 -8.48
CA PRO A 546 -1.60 -14.01 -8.25
C PRO A 546 -1.64 -14.92 -9.49
N ALA A 547 -0.52 -15.57 -9.77
CA ALA A 547 -0.45 -16.59 -10.82
C ALA A 547 -1.51 -17.67 -10.58
N PRO A 548 -2.03 -18.33 -11.64
CA PRO A 548 -2.92 -19.47 -11.48
C PRO A 548 -2.23 -20.51 -10.58
N THR A 549 -3.02 -21.26 -9.81
CA THR A 549 -2.48 -22.33 -8.99
C THR A 549 -1.97 -23.42 -9.95
N VAL A 550 -0.72 -23.27 -10.38
CA VAL A 550 -0.04 -24.15 -11.37
C VAL A 550 0.10 -25.60 -10.92
N ASN A 551 -0.10 -25.87 -9.62
CA ASN A 551 -0.13 -27.23 -9.06
C ASN A 551 -1.42 -28.01 -9.39
N GLU A 552 -2.35 -27.42 -10.16
CA GLU A 552 -3.54 -28.13 -10.61
C GLU A 552 -3.18 -29.11 -11.74
N PRO A 553 -3.30 -30.43 -11.54
CA PRO A 553 -2.94 -31.41 -12.56
C PRO A 553 -3.71 -31.24 -13.87
N ALA A 554 -4.88 -30.59 -13.81
CA ALA A 554 -5.71 -30.31 -14.98
C ALA A 554 -5.11 -29.25 -15.92
N LEU A 555 -4.08 -28.52 -15.49
CA LEU A 555 -3.38 -27.52 -16.29
C LEU A 555 -2.08 -28.07 -16.91
N GLU A 556 -1.66 -29.25 -16.58
CA GLU A 556 -0.43 -29.85 -17.12
C GLU A 556 -0.48 -29.92 -18.66
N GLY A 557 0.58 -29.48 -19.32
CA GLY A 557 0.66 -29.40 -20.77
C GLY A 557 -0.06 -28.20 -21.41
N SER A 558 -0.74 -27.37 -20.63
CA SER A 558 -1.35 -26.13 -21.13
C SER A 558 -0.29 -25.07 -21.44
N VAL A 559 -0.59 -24.20 -22.42
CA VAL A 559 0.33 -23.14 -22.85
C VAL A 559 -0.40 -21.82 -22.99
N PHE A 560 0.31 -20.73 -22.77
CA PHE A 560 -0.18 -19.37 -23.03
C PHE A 560 0.92 -18.48 -23.59
N VAL A 561 0.54 -17.34 -24.13
CA VAL A 561 1.48 -16.38 -24.70
C VAL A 561 1.51 -15.08 -23.91
N ASP A 562 2.70 -14.48 -23.74
CA ASP A 562 2.88 -13.17 -23.14
C ASP A 562 4.06 -12.42 -23.79
N GLY A 563 4.03 -11.10 -23.69
CA GLY A 563 5.10 -10.20 -24.11
C GLY A 563 6.24 -10.07 -23.10
N PHE A 564 6.05 -10.57 -21.88
CA PHE A 564 7.03 -10.54 -20.79
C PHE A 564 6.86 -11.75 -19.86
N PHE A 565 7.97 -12.37 -19.52
CA PHE A 565 8.00 -13.46 -18.57
C PHE A 565 9.16 -13.24 -17.57
N SER A 566 8.83 -12.95 -16.33
CA SER A 566 9.82 -12.58 -15.29
C SER A 566 10.80 -13.70 -14.91
N GLU A 567 10.45 -14.95 -15.20
CA GLU A 567 11.30 -16.14 -14.95
C GLU A 567 12.01 -16.62 -16.23
N SER A 568 12.02 -15.79 -17.28
CA SER A 568 12.74 -16.08 -18.52
C SER A 568 14.23 -16.29 -18.26
N PRO A 569 14.87 -17.31 -18.86
CA PRO A 569 16.31 -17.49 -18.78
C PRO A 569 17.10 -16.49 -19.63
N ASP A 570 16.43 -15.61 -20.38
CA ASP A 570 17.08 -14.61 -21.21
C ASP A 570 17.86 -13.62 -20.33
N PRO A 571 19.17 -13.41 -20.56
CA PRO A 571 20.00 -12.54 -19.73
C PRO A 571 19.49 -11.09 -19.65
N ALA A 572 18.92 -10.57 -20.73
CA ALA A 572 18.36 -9.19 -20.75
C ALA A 572 17.14 -9.07 -19.83
N VAL A 573 16.29 -10.10 -19.81
CA VAL A 573 15.12 -10.16 -18.92
C VAL A 573 15.57 -10.33 -17.48
N GLN A 574 16.53 -11.21 -17.21
CA GLN A 574 17.06 -11.41 -15.85
C GLN A 574 17.69 -10.14 -15.29
N GLU A 575 18.56 -9.46 -16.07
CA GLU A 575 19.15 -8.20 -15.68
C GLU A 575 18.06 -7.15 -15.33
N PHE A 576 17.03 -7.03 -16.15
CA PHE A 576 15.91 -6.12 -15.91
C PHE A 576 15.16 -6.47 -14.61
N VAL A 577 14.84 -7.75 -14.40
CA VAL A 577 14.12 -8.22 -13.21
C VAL A 577 14.93 -7.96 -11.93
N ASP A 578 16.22 -8.26 -11.94
CA ASP A 578 17.10 -8.09 -10.79
C ASP A 578 17.29 -6.62 -10.43
N ARG A 579 17.55 -5.76 -11.43
CA ARG A 579 17.63 -4.31 -11.23
C ARG A 579 16.30 -3.73 -10.71
N TYR A 580 15.18 -4.19 -11.24
CA TYR A 580 13.86 -3.74 -10.80
C TYR A 580 13.60 -4.13 -9.34
N ARG A 581 13.89 -5.39 -8.96
CA ARG A 581 13.76 -5.88 -7.58
C ARG A 581 14.67 -5.12 -6.63
N GLN A 582 15.92 -4.91 -7.02
CA GLN A 582 16.88 -4.16 -6.21
C GLN A 582 16.41 -2.70 -5.98
N ARG A 583 15.92 -2.04 -7.02
CA ARG A 583 15.55 -0.62 -6.98
C ARG A 583 14.23 -0.36 -6.29
N PHE A 584 13.20 -1.18 -6.57
CA PHE A 584 11.82 -0.93 -6.16
C PHE A 584 11.29 -1.90 -5.11
N GLN A 585 12.07 -2.91 -4.72
CA GLN A 585 11.69 -3.95 -3.73
C GLN A 585 10.37 -4.66 -4.11
N ALA A 586 10.13 -4.84 -5.41
CA ALA A 586 8.95 -5.46 -5.99
C ALA A 586 9.35 -6.24 -7.25
N SER A 587 8.53 -7.19 -7.67
CA SER A 587 8.71 -7.86 -8.97
C SER A 587 8.08 -7.02 -10.09
N PRO A 588 8.75 -6.89 -11.25
CA PRO A 588 8.17 -6.17 -12.39
C PRO A 588 7.03 -6.94 -13.01
N THR A 589 6.04 -6.22 -13.55
CA THR A 589 4.98 -6.76 -14.38
C THR A 589 5.23 -6.44 -15.85
N ALA A 590 4.34 -6.92 -16.75
CA ALA A 590 4.37 -6.58 -18.16
C ALA A 590 4.27 -5.07 -18.41
N PHE A 591 3.58 -4.30 -17.53
CA PHE A 591 3.50 -2.84 -17.65
C PHE A 591 4.86 -2.16 -17.49
N ALA A 592 5.63 -2.59 -16.50
CA ALA A 592 6.99 -2.09 -16.28
C ALA A 592 7.92 -2.45 -17.46
N ALA A 593 7.82 -3.69 -17.95
CA ALA A 593 8.63 -4.18 -19.07
C ALA A 593 8.32 -3.43 -20.39
N GLN A 594 7.04 -3.25 -20.71
CA GLN A 594 6.61 -2.51 -21.91
C GLN A 594 7.00 -1.03 -21.86
N ALA A 595 7.01 -0.44 -20.68
CA ALA A 595 7.45 0.93 -20.45
C ALA A 595 8.98 1.07 -20.53
N PHE A 596 9.70 0.07 -20.04
CA PHE A 596 11.16 -0.01 -20.21
C PHE A 596 11.53 -0.08 -21.69
N ASP A 597 10.83 -0.91 -22.49
CA ASP A 597 11.00 -0.98 -23.93
C ASP A 597 10.63 0.35 -24.61
N ALA A 598 9.50 0.98 -24.23
CA ALA A 598 9.08 2.26 -24.78
C ALA A 598 10.13 3.38 -24.55
N ALA A 599 10.69 3.44 -23.35
CA ALA A 599 11.79 4.37 -23.06
C ALA A 599 13.08 3.96 -23.80
N GLY A 600 13.38 2.66 -23.81
CA GLY A 600 14.58 2.09 -24.43
C GLY A 600 14.70 2.42 -25.91
N VAL A 601 13.62 2.29 -26.68
CA VAL A 601 13.63 2.59 -28.13
C VAL A 601 13.83 4.09 -28.41
N VAL A 602 13.33 4.98 -27.53
CA VAL A 602 13.59 6.43 -27.65
C VAL A 602 15.04 6.75 -27.29
N LEU A 603 15.57 6.14 -26.24
CA LEU A 603 16.96 6.31 -25.82
C LEU A 603 17.93 5.80 -26.90
N ASP A 604 17.57 4.73 -27.60
CA ASP A 604 18.35 4.23 -28.72
C ASP A 604 18.31 5.21 -29.91
N ALA A 605 17.15 5.80 -30.22
CA ALA A 605 17.02 6.86 -31.21
C ALA A 605 17.94 8.06 -30.90
N LEU A 606 17.93 8.53 -29.64
CA LEU A 606 18.81 9.61 -29.16
C LEU A 606 20.29 9.25 -29.32
N ARG A 607 20.69 8.04 -28.98
CA ARG A 607 22.05 7.53 -29.16
C ARG A 607 22.48 7.52 -30.63
N LYS A 608 21.53 7.31 -31.54
CA LYS A 608 21.76 7.33 -33.01
C LYS A 608 21.64 8.73 -33.61
N GLY A 609 21.50 9.78 -32.78
CA GLY A 609 21.52 11.18 -33.19
C GLY A 609 20.15 11.81 -33.46
N ALA A 610 19.05 11.15 -33.12
CA ALA A 610 17.70 11.71 -33.25
C ALA A 610 17.42 12.68 -32.09
N THR A 611 17.67 13.98 -32.28
CA THR A 611 17.58 15.01 -31.21
C THR A 611 16.28 15.80 -31.18
N SER A 612 15.32 15.51 -32.05
CA SER A 612 13.99 16.15 -32.10
C SER A 612 12.87 15.11 -32.14
N GLY A 613 11.65 15.52 -31.80
CA GLY A 613 10.49 14.64 -31.89
C GLY A 613 10.26 14.08 -33.28
N GLN A 614 10.45 14.89 -34.32
CA GLN A 614 10.37 14.43 -35.73
C GLN A 614 11.43 13.36 -36.01
N ALA A 615 12.69 13.60 -35.63
CA ALA A 615 13.76 12.64 -35.88
C ALA A 615 13.55 11.32 -35.12
N VAL A 616 13.05 11.39 -33.86
CA VAL A 616 12.66 10.19 -33.10
C VAL A 616 11.55 9.45 -33.81
N ARG A 617 10.50 10.14 -34.27
CA ARG A 617 9.39 9.52 -35.03
C ARG A 617 9.88 8.80 -36.26
N GLU A 618 10.72 9.45 -37.07
CA GLU A 618 11.31 8.86 -38.29
C GLU A 618 12.14 7.63 -37.98
N TYR A 619 12.97 7.71 -36.90
CA TYR A 619 13.76 6.59 -36.44
C TYR A 619 12.88 5.40 -36.05
N LEU A 620 11.85 5.61 -35.23
CA LEU A 620 10.92 4.55 -34.80
C LEU A 620 10.17 3.91 -36.01
N GLN A 621 9.88 4.68 -37.05
CA GLN A 621 9.15 4.18 -38.21
C GLN A 621 10.03 3.35 -39.14
N THR A 622 11.31 3.62 -39.22
CA THR A 622 12.20 3.07 -40.26
C THR A 622 13.21 2.06 -39.76
N HIS A 623 13.47 2.05 -38.42
CA HIS A 623 14.50 1.17 -37.88
C HIS A 623 14.00 -0.26 -37.70
N PRO A 624 14.67 -1.28 -38.30
CA PRO A 624 14.19 -2.66 -38.30
C PRO A 624 14.50 -3.41 -37.00
N ASP A 625 15.53 -2.98 -36.25
CA ASP A 625 16.10 -3.72 -35.11
C ASP A 625 16.16 -2.84 -33.87
N LEU A 626 15.00 -2.40 -33.37
CA LEU A 626 14.90 -1.65 -32.12
C LEU A 626 15.18 -2.57 -30.91
N PRO A 627 16.00 -2.15 -29.95
CA PRO A 627 16.34 -2.98 -28.79
C PRO A 627 15.16 -3.07 -27.82
N THR A 628 14.77 -4.31 -27.48
CA THR A 628 13.74 -4.58 -26.45
C THR A 628 14.19 -5.71 -25.54
N LEU A 629 13.48 -5.93 -24.43
CA LEU A 629 13.72 -7.07 -23.53
C LEU A 629 13.53 -8.43 -24.23
N GLY A 630 12.67 -8.48 -25.23
CA GLY A 630 12.45 -9.70 -26.02
C GLY A 630 13.42 -9.88 -27.18
N GLY A 631 14.41 -8.98 -27.36
CA GLY A 631 15.33 -8.94 -28.50
C GLY A 631 14.96 -7.88 -29.52
N PRO A 632 15.46 -7.96 -30.77
CA PRO A 632 15.18 -6.99 -31.82
C PRO A 632 13.68 -6.90 -32.15
N ALA A 633 13.21 -5.69 -32.40
CA ALA A 633 11.81 -5.39 -32.69
C ALA A 633 11.68 -4.23 -33.70
N HIS A 634 10.51 -4.04 -34.29
CA HIS A 634 10.21 -2.91 -35.19
C HIS A 634 8.76 -2.49 -35.03
N PHE A 635 8.45 -1.25 -35.39
CA PHE A 635 7.07 -0.79 -35.51
C PHE A 635 6.50 -1.11 -36.88
N ASP A 636 5.33 -1.74 -36.92
CA ASP A 636 4.62 -2.02 -38.17
C ASP A 636 3.81 -0.83 -38.71
N GLY A 637 3.10 -1.03 -39.82
CA GLY A 637 2.24 -0.01 -40.40
C GLY A 637 1.10 0.47 -39.50
N SER A 638 0.68 -0.32 -38.52
CA SER A 638 -0.34 0.06 -37.52
C SER A 638 0.25 0.92 -36.36
N GLY A 639 1.57 1.10 -36.32
CA GLY A 639 2.28 1.77 -35.24
C GLY A 639 2.45 0.90 -34.02
N THR A 640 2.26 -0.42 -34.14
CA THR A 640 2.42 -1.37 -33.05
C THR A 640 3.78 -2.05 -33.13
N LEU A 641 4.42 -2.25 -31.98
CA LEU A 641 5.72 -2.92 -31.88
C LEU A 641 5.58 -4.41 -32.12
N VAL A 642 6.18 -4.90 -33.19
CA VAL A 642 6.33 -6.33 -33.51
C VAL A 642 7.61 -6.80 -32.85
N ARG A 643 7.47 -7.70 -31.90
CA ARG A 643 8.57 -8.25 -31.10
C ARG A 643 8.35 -9.73 -30.83
N ARG A 644 9.36 -10.39 -30.29
CA ARG A 644 9.22 -11.75 -29.76
C ARG A 644 8.10 -11.78 -28.71
N ILE A 645 7.22 -12.78 -28.84
CA ILE A 645 6.18 -13.11 -27.86
C ILE A 645 6.55 -14.47 -27.29
N PHE A 646 6.71 -14.52 -25.97
CA PHE A 646 7.05 -15.74 -25.26
C PHE A 646 5.90 -16.73 -25.27
N VAL A 647 6.22 -18.00 -25.47
CA VAL A 647 5.30 -19.13 -25.24
C VAL A 647 5.67 -19.75 -23.90
N ILE A 648 4.74 -19.76 -23.00
CA ILE A 648 4.94 -20.22 -21.61
C ILE A 648 4.06 -21.44 -21.40
N GLY A 649 4.64 -22.54 -20.94
CA GLY A 649 3.96 -23.79 -20.65
C GLY A 649 3.86 -24.04 -19.15
N ILE A 650 2.89 -24.88 -18.79
CA ILE A 650 2.74 -25.42 -17.45
C ILE A 650 3.29 -26.85 -17.45
N LYS A 651 4.41 -27.09 -16.76
CA LYS A 651 5.09 -28.38 -16.68
C LYS A 651 5.52 -28.67 -15.24
N GLY A 652 5.08 -29.82 -14.72
CA GLY A 652 5.42 -30.24 -13.35
C GLY A 652 5.00 -29.23 -12.28
N GLY A 653 3.87 -28.57 -12.48
CA GLY A 653 3.35 -27.55 -11.57
C GLY A 653 4.16 -26.25 -11.57
N ARG A 654 4.88 -25.93 -12.65
CA ARG A 654 5.65 -24.67 -12.81
C ARG A 654 5.41 -24.04 -14.17
N LEU A 655 5.52 -22.71 -14.21
CA LEU A 655 5.58 -21.98 -15.46
C LEU A 655 7.00 -22.14 -16.05
N VAL A 656 7.07 -22.50 -17.32
CA VAL A 656 8.34 -22.70 -18.02
C VAL A 656 8.25 -22.02 -19.38
N GLN A 657 9.23 -21.20 -19.72
CA GLN A 657 9.33 -20.66 -21.08
C GLN A 657 9.66 -21.82 -22.05
N ILE A 658 8.86 -21.95 -23.09
CA ILE A 658 9.04 -22.94 -24.14
C ILE A 658 9.77 -22.31 -25.34
N GLU A 659 9.36 -21.11 -25.74
CA GLU A 659 9.98 -20.29 -26.78
C GLU A 659 10.10 -18.82 -26.39
#